data_1b0fc924bf57a45bf853439ea2f902b3
#
_entry.id   1b0fc924bf57a45bf853439ea2f902b3
#
_cell.length_a   1.000
_cell.length_b   1.000
_cell.length_c   1.000
_cell.angle_alpha   90.00
_cell.angle_beta   90.00
_cell.angle_gamma   90.00
#
_symmetry.space_group_name_H-M   'P 1'
#
loop_
_entity.id
_entity.type
_entity.pdbx_description
1 polymer ?
#
loop_
_entity_poly.entity_id
_entity_poly.type
_entity_poly.pdbx_seq_one_letter_code
_entity_poly.pdbx_strand_id
1 'polypeptide(L)'
;MGMQTSVSRRGFVAGAAVGAAGLGIAPGIAPAYAQDEPTGQSDTTQVINEQDYSYTTNSITDFTKTQLFSDWKLGPIELHHRMVKSAAFQLAFFNANPDEYFAYYERMAKGGVEMIWIEDFANFWDMTASPLKQDYDAYDVKGLVAALHADGAYVGYQFDTMGAPIGPLDYTEPFIGNYSTEEIQSWQQVVVDLAKRLQADGFDAIELNMAANNMGQSFLSRTRNNRDDEYGPQSLENRTRWTVETIHAIKEACGPDFVVQALINAIESNDKDLGNDGEFTSIEESKAIAKILEEAGADSLHVRIGPAFTHIAQFAGDLYFCANGLEGMNSHSGRYDFSKHWQGLLRGNHSGCGLGIDMAAEIKSAVSIPVGAATYMDPAQAPDYFEQALEEGKLDFFVMNRPLCVDPEYVNKLREGRIDEIAPCTRCLHCFYDVDHKGTVPFEHCRVNAANWRAYGPVMPEGFDPTPAETPKKVMVIGGGPAGMEAARVAAQRGHAVTLYEKADSLGGTLPVAEAIKGPHENLGRLTTYLARELDVTGVEVVTGTEMTVDDVVAAAPDYVVVATGAIEPMITWMPTAGTMGATLETVPGLECGPEVVVLGSSARAVDTAIYLEKKGKHVTIVTPDPMELFEKGHSGNVQQFIRNAFTANGGTIYANATLVEVGDGFVTITRNDAGVEATVKADAVVDLSDMLPNTELVDAITAAGIDCVAVGDCAEPWNIAEAISTANLAARAI
;
A
#
# COMPACT_ATOMS: atom_id res chain seq x y z
N MET A 1 1.84 44.71 -26.71
CA MET A 1 1.05 43.78 -27.54
C MET A 1 1.40 42.39 -27.06
N GLY A 2 0.60 41.87 -26.15
CA GLY A 2 0.82 40.58 -25.52
C GLY A 2 0.19 39.50 -26.36
N MET A 3 0.86 38.36 -26.45
CA MET A 3 0.26 37.11 -26.84
C MET A 3 0.23 36.20 -25.58
N GLN A 4 -0.95 36.10 -24.98
CA GLN A 4 -1.29 35.03 -24.06
C GLN A 4 -1.53 33.77 -24.90
N THR A 5 -0.70 32.76 -24.73
CA THR A 5 -0.98 31.41 -25.21
C THR A 5 -1.67 30.65 -24.10
N SER A 6 -2.98 30.49 -24.23
CA SER A 6 -3.77 29.60 -23.39
C SER A 6 -3.43 28.15 -23.77
N VAL A 7 -2.77 27.44 -22.88
CA VAL A 7 -2.62 25.97 -22.96
C VAL A 7 -3.95 25.35 -22.58
N SER A 8 -4.57 24.62 -23.50
CA SER A 8 -5.88 24.03 -23.28
C SER A 8 -5.77 22.83 -22.31
N ARG A 9 -6.66 22.80 -21.31
CA ARG A 9 -6.85 21.72 -20.33
C ARG A 9 -7.01 20.30 -20.91
N ARG A 10 -7.18 20.17 -22.23
CA ARG A 10 -7.32 18.86 -22.91
C ARG A 10 -6.01 18.10 -23.11
N GLY A 11 -4.85 18.76 -23.01
CA GLY A 11 -3.55 18.09 -23.13
C GLY A 11 -3.09 17.35 -21.88
N PHE A 12 -3.58 17.77 -20.70
CA PHE A 12 -3.13 17.22 -19.42
C PHE A 12 -3.81 15.87 -19.09
N VAL A 13 -5.07 15.70 -19.48
CA VAL A 13 -5.82 14.45 -19.27
C VAL A 13 -5.27 13.29 -20.12
N ALA A 14 -4.68 13.58 -21.27
CA ALA A 14 -4.07 12.56 -22.12
C ALA A 14 -2.75 11.99 -21.57
N GLY A 15 -2.02 12.78 -20.76
CA GLY A 15 -0.76 12.34 -20.14
C GLY A 15 -0.96 11.40 -18.95
N ALA A 16 -1.98 11.65 -18.12
CA ALA A 16 -2.31 10.81 -16.97
C ALA A 16 -2.91 9.46 -17.40
N ALA A 17 -3.67 9.43 -18.51
CA ALA A 17 -4.20 8.20 -19.08
C ALA A 17 -3.11 7.27 -19.66
N VAL A 18 -1.97 7.81 -20.05
CA VAL A 18 -0.84 7.00 -20.55
C VAL A 18 -0.07 6.31 -19.41
N GLY A 19 -0.04 6.87 -18.22
CA GLY A 19 0.55 6.20 -17.04
C GLY A 19 -0.27 4.98 -16.60
N ALA A 20 -1.59 5.07 -16.67
CA ALA A 20 -2.48 3.93 -16.39
C ALA A 20 -2.61 2.96 -17.58
N ALA A 21 -2.45 3.45 -18.82
CA ALA A 21 -2.47 2.62 -20.02
C ALA A 21 -1.17 1.85 -20.27
N GLY A 22 -0.06 2.21 -19.61
CA GLY A 22 1.22 1.47 -19.66
C GLY A 22 1.19 0.11 -18.95
N LEU A 23 0.16 -0.16 -18.16
CA LEU A 23 -0.16 -1.48 -17.59
C LEU A 23 -1.30 -2.18 -18.35
N GLY A 24 -1.75 -1.59 -19.45
CA GLY A 24 -2.82 -2.11 -20.27
C GLY A 24 -2.39 -3.33 -21.08
N ILE A 25 -2.70 -4.51 -20.56
CA ILE A 25 -2.98 -5.68 -21.41
C ILE A 25 -4.21 -5.30 -22.25
N ALA A 26 -4.03 -5.23 -23.57
CA ALA A 26 -5.10 -4.91 -24.48
C ALA A 26 -6.34 -5.78 -24.22
N PRO A 27 -7.57 -5.23 -24.22
CA PRO A 27 -8.75 -6.04 -24.10
C PRO A 27 -8.91 -6.87 -25.38
N GLY A 28 -8.70 -8.17 -25.26
CA GLY A 28 -9.07 -9.12 -26.28
C GLY A 28 -7.96 -9.95 -26.88
N ILE A 29 -7.30 -10.78 -26.09
CA ILE A 29 -6.88 -12.15 -26.45
C ILE A 29 -6.70 -12.86 -25.11
N ALA A 30 -7.73 -13.54 -24.61
CA ALA A 30 -7.53 -14.60 -23.64
C ALA A 30 -6.83 -15.73 -24.40
N PRO A 31 -5.60 -16.13 -24.06
CA PRO A 31 -5.07 -17.37 -24.58
C PRO A 31 -5.97 -18.50 -24.07
N ALA A 32 -6.43 -19.34 -24.97
CA ALA A 32 -7.06 -20.59 -24.63
C ALA A 32 -5.98 -21.45 -23.95
N TYR A 33 -5.93 -21.42 -22.61
CA TYR A 33 -5.12 -22.35 -21.85
C TYR A 33 -5.82 -23.69 -21.86
N ALA A 34 -5.13 -24.71 -22.36
CA ALA A 34 -5.53 -26.09 -22.19
C ALA A 34 -5.71 -26.34 -20.70
N GLN A 35 -6.88 -26.81 -20.30
CA GLN A 35 -7.15 -27.34 -18.99
C GLN A 35 -6.33 -28.64 -18.85
N ASP A 36 -5.13 -28.54 -18.29
CA ASP A 36 -4.54 -29.70 -17.64
C ASP A 36 -5.28 -29.87 -16.32
N GLU A 37 -6.01 -30.96 -16.20
CA GLU A 37 -6.67 -31.34 -14.95
C GLU A 37 -5.63 -31.36 -13.82
N PRO A 38 -5.91 -30.81 -12.62
CA PRO A 38 -5.02 -30.89 -11.50
C PRO A 38 -4.95 -32.35 -11.04
N THR A 39 -3.86 -33.01 -11.41
CA THR A 39 -3.52 -34.33 -10.87
C THR A 39 -2.91 -34.15 -9.49
N GLY A 40 -3.69 -34.46 -8.48
CA GLY A 40 -3.23 -34.64 -7.11
C GLY A 40 -3.58 -33.47 -6.20
N GLN A 41 -4.63 -33.61 -5.43
CA GLN A 41 -4.77 -32.92 -4.15
C GLN A 41 -3.54 -33.26 -3.31
N SER A 42 -2.58 -32.34 -3.26
CA SER A 42 -1.64 -32.33 -2.15
C SER A 42 -2.41 -31.84 -0.94
N ASP A 43 -2.49 -32.67 0.08
CA ASP A 43 -3.10 -32.40 1.38
C ASP A 43 -2.23 -31.41 2.19
N THR A 44 -1.85 -30.30 1.55
CA THR A 44 -1.12 -29.18 2.15
C THR A 44 -2.04 -27.98 2.29
N THR A 45 -3.22 -28.19 2.80
CA THR A 45 -3.93 -27.18 3.56
C THR A 45 -3.18 -26.97 4.89
N GLN A 46 -1.99 -26.43 4.87
CA GLN A 46 -1.60 -25.55 5.94
C GLN A 46 -2.49 -24.31 5.74
N VAL A 47 -3.72 -24.46 6.16
CA VAL A 47 -4.59 -23.35 6.48
C VAL A 47 -3.72 -22.38 7.27
N ILE A 48 -3.43 -21.22 6.71
CA ILE A 48 -2.99 -20.11 7.50
C ILE A 48 -4.05 -20.02 8.57
N ASN A 49 -3.69 -20.38 9.80
CA ASN A 49 -4.67 -20.50 10.87
C ASN A 49 -5.05 -19.06 11.22
N GLU A 50 -6.16 -18.58 10.68
CA GLU A 50 -6.68 -17.22 10.88
C GLU A 50 -6.84 -16.88 12.37
N GLN A 51 -6.76 -17.87 13.25
CA GLN A 51 -6.89 -17.74 14.69
C GLN A 51 -5.55 -17.66 15.45
N ASP A 52 -4.43 -17.86 14.80
CA ASP A 52 -3.13 -17.72 15.47
C ASP A 52 -2.59 -16.29 15.38
N TYR A 53 -3.10 -15.42 16.21
CA TYR A 53 -2.62 -14.04 16.36
C TYR A 53 -1.38 -13.91 17.27
N SER A 54 -0.73 -15.01 17.61
CA SER A 54 0.46 -15.00 18.50
C SER A 54 1.60 -14.12 17.97
N TYR A 55 1.66 -13.90 16.67
CA TYR A 55 2.66 -13.07 16.00
C TYR A 55 2.42 -11.55 16.10
N THR A 56 1.28 -11.11 16.62
CA THR A 56 1.03 -9.70 16.92
C THR A 56 1.32 -9.37 18.39
N THR A 57 1.90 -10.31 19.12
CA THR A 57 2.19 -10.11 20.53
C THR A 57 3.20 -9.01 20.77
N ASN A 58 3.00 -8.29 21.87
CA ASN A 58 3.93 -7.32 22.39
C ASN A 58 4.16 -7.59 23.88
N SER A 59 5.28 -8.21 24.20
CA SER A 59 5.74 -8.40 25.57
C SER A 59 6.75 -7.32 26.01
N ILE A 60 7.15 -6.44 25.08
CA ILE A 60 8.15 -5.42 25.29
C ILE A 60 7.58 -4.30 26.17
N THR A 61 8.17 -4.08 27.33
CA THR A 61 7.79 -3.03 28.26
C THR A 61 8.67 -1.78 28.19
N ASP A 62 9.84 -1.89 27.55
CA ASP A 62 10.82 -0.82 27.41
C ASP A 62 11.59 -1.01 26.10
N PHE A 63 11.15 -0.34 25.08
CA PHE A 63 11.75 -0.42 23.73
C PHE A 63 13.20 0.06 23.68
N THR A 64 13.61 0.95 24.59
CA THR A 64 15.00 1.44 24.61
C THR A 64 16.03 0.35 24.95
N LYS A 65 15.57 -0.81 25.42
CA LYS A 65 16.42 -1.96 25.79
C LYS A 65 16.39 -3.09 24.76
N THR A 66 15.74 -2.90 23.66
CA THR A 66 15.58 -3.90 22.60
C THR A 66 16.70 -3.80 21.55
N GLN A 67 16.83 -4.84 20.72
CA GLN A 67 17.70 -4.79 19.55
C GLN A 67 17.17 -3.77 18.51
N LEU A 68 15.86 -3.52 18.46
CA LEU A 68 15.27 -2.47 17.61
C LEU A 68 15.91 -1.09 17.85
N PHE A 69 16.31 -0.80 19.09
CA PHE A 69 16.94 0.46 19.52
C PHE A 69 18.38 0.25 19.99
N SER A 70 19.10 -0.67 19.37
CA SER A 70 20.53 -0.87 19.61
C SER A 70 21.40 -0.21 18.54
N ASP A 71 22.60 0.21 18.95
CA ASP A 71 23.60 0.79 18.05
C ASP A 71 24.06 -0.20 17.01
N TRP A 72 24.31 0.28 15.81
CA TRP A 72 24.88 -0.48 14.71
C TRP A 72 25.55 0.44 13.69
N LYS A 73 26.23 -0.15 12.68
CA LYS A 73 26.96 0.62 11.65
C LYS A 73 26.49 0.27 10.25
N LEU A 74 26.28 1.30 9.46
CA LEU A 74 26.09 1.24 8.01
C LEU A 74 27.38 1.80 7.37
N GLY A 75 28.32 0.94 7.06
CA GLY A 75 29.69 1.39 6.73
C GLY A 75 30.28 2.22 7.87
N PRO A 76 30.73 3.48 7.62
CA PRO A 76 31.22 4.38 8.66
C PRO A 76 30.13 5.06 9.48
N ILE A 77 28.86 5.03 9.07
CA ILE A 77 27.76 5.71 9.72
C ILE A 77 27.32 4.95 10.96
N GLU A 78 27.20 5.63 12.10
CA GLU A 78 26.67 5.07 13.35
C GLU A 78 25.18 5.41 13.47
N LEU A 79 24.34 4.41 13.72
CA LEU A 79 22.89 4.50 13.87
C LEU A 79 22.46 3.87 15.18
N HIS A 80 21.40 4.41 15.84
CA HIS A 80 20.98 4.03 17.19
C HIS A 80 19.64 3.26 17.20
N HIS A 81 19.11 2.94 16.06
CA HIS A 81 17.96 2.05 15.89
C HIS A 81 17.99 1.36 14.52
N ARG A 82 17.25 0.26 14.39
CA ARG A 82 17.28 -0.65 13.22
C ARG A 82 16.26 -0.31 12.13
N MET A 83 15.61 0.85 12.18
CA MET A 83 14.56 1.25 11.24
C MET A 83 15.08 2.32 10.27
N VAL A 84 15.06 2.02 8.98
CA VAL A 84 15.60 2.89 7.93
C VAL A 84 14.48 3.25 6.95
N LYS A 85 14.36 4.54 6.59
CA LYS A 85 13.39 4.98 5.56
C LYS A 85 13.89 4.58 4.18
N SER A 86 13.12 3.76 3.49
CA SER A 86 13.37 3.38 2.09
C SER A 86 13.06 4.52 1.13
N ALA A 87 13.80 4.63 0.05
CA ALA A 87 13.38 5.36 -1.12
C ALA A 87 12.07 4.74 -1.68
N ALA A 88 11.25 5.59 -2.29
CA ALA A 88 10.05 5.20 -3.02
C ALA A 88 9.66 6.37 -3.92
N PHE A 89 9.06 6.16 -5.08
CA PHE A 89 8.67 7.18 -6.06
C PHE A 89 7.79 8.32 -5.52
N GLN A 90 8.21 8.95 -4.43
CA GLN A 90 7.44 9.96 -3.70
C GLN A 90 7.26 11.24 -4.51
N LEU A 91 8.28 11.65 -5.30
CA LEU A 91 8.19 12.87 -6.12
C LEU A 91 7.01 12.86 -7.08
N ALA A 92 6.66 11.70 -7.63
CA ALA A 92 5.50 11.57 -8.49
C ALA A 92 4.19 11.90 -7.74
N PHE A 93 4.12 11.53 -6.45
CA PHE A 93 2.95 11.77 -5.61
C PHE A 93 2.81 13.22 -5.17
N PHE A 94 3.92 13.93 -5.02
CA PHE A 94 3.90 15.34 -4.60
C PHE A 94 3.60 16.31 -5.74
N ASN A 95 3.29 15.83 -6.94
CA ASN A 95 3.02 16.67 -8.10
C ASN A 95 4.04 17.78 -8.32
N ALA A 96 5.32 17.49 -8.05
CA ALA A 96 6.41 18.45 -8.08
C ALA A 96 6.27 19.62 -7.08
N ASN A 97 5.54 19.45 -5.98
CA ASN A 97 5.44 20.45 -4.92
C ASN A 97 6.66 20.32 -3.99
N PRO A 98 7.66 21.24 -4.06
CA PRO A 98 8.87 21.13 -3.25
C PRO A 98 8.60 21.38 -1.76
N ASP A 99 7.61 22.19 -1.41
CA ASP A 99 7.31 22.49 -0.01
C ASP A 99 6.76 21.25 0.71
N GLU A 100 5.87 20.50 0.05
CA GLU A 100 5.37 19.24 0.58
C GLU A 100 6.47 18.18 0.67
N TYR A 101 7.26 18.05 -0.38
CA TYR A 101 8.35 17.09 -0.47
C TYR A 101 9.39 17.29 0.63
N PHE A 102 9.80 18.54 0.89
CA PHE A 102 10.77 18.86 1.93
C PHE A 102 10.19 18.62 3.33
N ALA A 103 8.99 19.12 3.59
CA ALA A 103 8.31 18.94 4.88
C ALA A 103 8.03 17.46 5.19
N TYR A 104 7.76 16.65 4.17
CA TYR A 104 7.57 15.22 4.32
C TYR A 104 8.80 14.53 4.91
N TYR A 105 9.99 14.78 4.38
CA TYR A 105 11.22 14.18 4.88
C TYR A 105 11.68 14.80 6.20
N GLU A 106 11.58 16.13 6.37
CA GLU A 106 11.92 16.78 7.62
C GLU A 106 11.08 16.28 8.80
N ARG A 107 9.79 16.01 8.59
CA ARG A 107 8.93 15.46 9.64
C ARG A 107 9.40 14.05 10.07
N MET A 108 9.89 13.23 9.16
CA MET A 108 10.43 11.91 9.49
C MET A 108 11.74 12.01 10.28
N ALA A 109 12.64 12.92 9.90
CA ALA A 109 13.87 13.15 10.65
C ALA A 109 13.57 13.63 12.08
N LYS A 110 12.69 14.62 12.24
CA LYS A 110 12.19 15.10 13.54
C LYS A 110 11.48 14.00 14.33
N GLY A 111 10.83 13.07 13.63
CA GLY A 111 10.18 11.88 14.17
C GLY A 111 11.13 10.76 14.59
N GLY A 112 12.44 10.98 14.46
CA GLY A 112 13.50 10.10 14.96
C GLY A 112 14.08 9.14 13.93
N VAL A 113 13.77 9.27 12.64
CA VAL A 113 14.39 8.46 11.58
C VAL A 113 15.81 8.95 11.33
N GLU A 114 16.82 8.10 11.59
CA GLU A 114 18.23 8.47 11.50
C GLU A 114 18.88 8.17 10.14
N MET A 115 18.28 7.34 9.29
CA MET A 115 18.73 7.09 7.91
C MET A 115 17.56 7.20 6.94
N ILE A 116 17.67 8.13 5.99
CA ILE A 116 16.61 8.43 5.02
C ILE A 116 17.18 8.27 3.61
N TRP A 117 16.64 7.33 2.86
CA TRP A 117 16.91 7.19 1.44
C TRP A 117 15.90 8.01 0.64
N ILE A 118 16.40 8.94 -0.16
CA ILE A 118 15.64 9.76 -1.09
C ILE A 118 15.64 9.06 -2.45
N GLU A 119 14.53 9.15 -3.18
CA GLU A 119 14.37 8.58 -4.50
C GLU A 119 15.12 9.33 -5.60
N ASP A 120 15.33 8.65 -6.72
CA ASP A 120 16.02 9.16 -7.88
C ASP A 120 15.27 10.33 -8.55
N PHE A 121 15.98 11.44 -8.73
CA PHE A 121 15.58 12.56 -9.57
C PHE A 121 16.05 12.29 -11.00
N ALA A 122 15.13 12.12 -11.92
CA ALA A 122 15.38 11.61 -13.27
C ALA A 122 16.27 12.46 -14.20
N ASN A 123 17.00 13.45 -13.68
CA ASN A 123 17.80 14.37 -14.50
C ASN A 123 19.12 13.87 -14.98
N PHE A 124 19.63 12.87 -14.32
CA PHE A 124 20.95 12.33 -14.66
C PHE A 124 20.91 11.50 -15.95
N TRP A 125 19.73 11.15 -16.38
CA TRP A 125 19.48 10.45 -17.63
C TRP A 125 18.77 11.41 -18.57
N ASP A 126 19.22 11.54 -19.79
CA ASP A 126 18.48 12.27 -20.84
C ASP A 126 17.20 11.51 -21.21
N MET A 127 16.28 11.47 -20.27
CA MET A 127 14.99 10.80 -20.39
C MET A 127 13.95 11.75 -20.91
N THR A 128 14.01 12.03 -22.19
CA THR A 128 13.10 12.93 -22.87
C THR A 128 11.63 12.48 -22.87
N ALA A 129 11.32 11.27 -22.38
CA ALA A 129 10.02 10.63 -22.56
C ALA A 129 9.19 10.43 -21.28
N SER A 130 9.71 10.65 -20.05
CA SER A 130 8.93 10.43 -18.84
C SER A 130 8.20 11.70 -18.40
N PRO A 131 6.86 11.66 -18.26
CA PRO A 131 6.10 12.78 -17.69
C PRO A 131 6.36 12.98 -16.18
N LEU A 132 7.04 12.04 -15.54
CA LEU A 132 7.40 12.06 -14.10
C LEU A 132 8.79 12.66 -13.87
N LYS A 133 9.43 13.16 -14.92
CA LYS A 133 10.78 13.72 -14.85
C LYS A 133 10.80 14.95 -13.97
N GLN A 134 11.49 14.86 -12.86
CA GLN A 134 11.77 15.97 -11.96
C GLN A 134 13.22 16.41 -12.15
N ASP A 135 13.44 17.71 -12.21
CA ASP A 135 14.76 18.25 -12.37
C ASP A 135 15.45 18.37 -11.02
N TYR A 136 16.52 17.59 -10.77
CA TYR A 136 17.32 17.69 -9.55
C TYR A 136 17.72 19.14 -9.26
N ASP A 137 18.08 19.89 -10.30
CA ASP A 137 18.47 21.30 -10.17
C ASP A 137 17.29 22.25 -9.94
N ALA A 138 16.06 21.79 -10.14
CA ALA A 138 14.87 22.57 -9.84
C ALA A 138 14.47 22.51 -8.35
N TYR A 139 15.07 21.59 -7.57
CA TYR A 139 14.85 21.44 -6.14
C TYR A 139 16.11 21.88 -5.39
N ASP A 140 15.93 22.53 -4.25
CA ASP A 140 17.04 22.80 -3.31
C ASP A 140 17.40 21.54 -2.52
N VAL A 141 17.85 20.48 -3.24
CA VAL A 141 18.20 19.19 -2.64
C VAL A 141 19.31 19.35 -1.60
N LYS A 142 20.27 20.24 -1.85
CA LYS A 142 21.34 20.54 -0.90
C LYS A 142 20.78 21.17 0.39
N GLY A 143 19.80 22.08 0.28
CA GLY A 143 19.10 22.64 1.43
C GLY A 143 18.35 21.57 2.21
N LEU A 144 17.66 20.65 1.51
CA LEU A 144 16.99 19.52 2.14
C LEU A 144 17.98 18.63 2.91
N VAL A 145 19.08 18.20 2.30
CA VAL A 145 20.10 17.37 2.97
C VAL A 145 20.64 18.07 4.23
N ALA A 146 20.93 19.36 4.13
CA ALA A 146 21.40 20.13 5.28
C ALA A 146 20.36 20.24 6.41
N ALA A 147 19.07 20.36 6.07
CA ALA A 147 17.98 20.37 7.05
C ALA A 147 17.83 18.99 7.74
N LEU A 148 17.89 17.91 6.98
CA LEU A 148 17.82 16.55 7.53
C LEU A 148 18.99 16.24 8.47
N HIS A 149 20.21 16.65 8.11
CA HIS A 149 21.38 16.55 9.00
C HIS A 149 21.21 17.38 10.29
N ALA A 150 20.61 18.57 10.19
CA ALA A 150 20.36 19.38 11.37
C ALA A 150 19.34 18.74 12.32
N ASP A 151 18.43 17.93 11.80
CA ASP A 151 17.46 17.12 12.57
C ASP A 151 18.03 15.73 12.98
N GLY A 152 19.31 15.45 12.67
CA GLY A 152 20.02 14.24 13.13
C GLY A 152 19.93 13.04 12.19
N ALA A 153 19.40 13.19 10.98
CA ALA A 153 19.32 12.11 10.01
C ALA A 153 20.48 12.13 9.01
N TYR A 154 21.02 10.96 8.67
CA TYR A 154 21.88 10.75 7.50
C TYR A 154 21.02 10.58 6.25
N VAL A 155 21.56 10.96 5.10
CA VAL A 155 20.81 11.00 3.84
C VAL A 155 21.49 10.18 2.76
N GLY A 156 20.78 9.18 2.26
CA GLY A 156 21.19 8.39 1.09
C GLY A 156 20.32 8.74 -0.13
N TYR A 157 20.88 8.49 -1.30
CA TYR A 157 20.19 8.65 -2.57
C TYR A 157 20.06 7.28 -3.24
N GLN A 158 18.85 6.88 -3.58
CA GLN A 158 18.65 5.66 -4.37
C GLN A 158 18.76 6.00 -5.85
N PHE A 159 19.73 5.40 -6.51
CA PHE A 159 19.86 5.44 -7.94
C PHE A 159 19.05 4.30 -8.57
N ASP A 160 18.01 4.65 -9.31
CA ASP A 160 17.18 3.70 -10.02
C ASP A 160 17.47 3.75 -11.52
N THR A 161 17.93 2.64 -12.05
CA THR A 161 18.21 2.47 -13.48
C THR A 161 16.95 2.31 -14.34
N MET A 162 15.75 2.56 -13.81
CA MET A 162 14.48 2.45 -14.58
C MET A 162 14.41 3.37 -15.79
N GLY A 163 15.34 4.28 -15.88
CA GLY A 163 15.29 5.32 -16.86
C GLY A 163 16.28 5.23 -17.98
N ALA A 164 16.92 4.13 -18.23
CA ALA A 164 17.60 3.98 -19.52
C ALA A 164 16.64 4.39 -20.66
N PRO A 165 17.14 5.03 -21.75
CA PRO A 165 16.29 5.61 -22.81
C PRO A 165 15.55 4.53 -23.60
N ILE A 166 14.59 3.91 -22.95
CA ILE A 166 13.81 2.84 -23.48
C ILE A 166 12.40 3.37 -23.61
N GLY A 167 11.81 3.09 -24.76
CA GLY A 167 10.39 3.32 -24.98
C GLY A 167 9.52 2.75 -23.87
N PRO A 168 8.21 2.72 -24.00
CA PRO A 168 7.30 2.25 -22.96
C PRO A 168 7.83 0.93 -22.40
N LEU A 169 8.05 0.91 -21.06
CA LEU A 169 8.67 -0.19 -20.34
C LEU A 169 7.91 -1.49 -20.61
N ASP A 170 8.38 -2.28 -21.55
CA ASP A 170 7.97 -3.66 -21.66
C ASP A 170 8.80 -4.48 -20.70
N TYR A 171 8.27 -4.68 -19.49
CA TYR A 171 8.93 -5.45 -18.44
C TYR A 171 9.11 -6.92 -18.80
N THR A 172 8.58 -7.38 -19.92
CA THR A 172 8.62 -8.78 -20.34
C THR A 172 9.78 -9.08 -21.29
N GLU A 173 10.30 -8.07 -22.00
CA GLU A 173 11.33 -8.27 -23.03
C GLU A 173 12.74 -7.92 -22.53
N PRO A 174 13.74 -8.78 -22.77
CA PRO A 174 15.14 -8.47 -22.53
C PRO A 174 15.60 -7.32 -23.42
N PHE A 175 16.24 -6.30 -22.86
CA PHE A 175 16.61 -5.10 -23.62
C PHE A 175 18.08 -4.70 -23.53
N ILE A 176 18.83 -5.16 -22.50
CA ILE A 176 20.22 -4.69 -22.31
C ILE A 176 21.16 -5.14 -23.42
N GLY A 177 20.82 -6.17 -24.19
CA GLY A 177 21.53 -6.59 -25.40
C GLY A 177 21.44 -5.61 -26.57
N ASN A 178 20.58 -4.62 -26.51
CA ASN A 178 20.44 -3.58 -27.54
C ASN A 178 21.52 -2.49 -27.44
N TYR A 179 22.31 -2.49 -26.35
CA TYR A 179 23.30 -1.47 -26.07
C TYR A 179 24.74 -1.99 -26.27
N SER A 180 25.59 -1.15 -26.83
CA SER A 180 27.03 -1.45 -26.97
C SER A 180 27.73 -1.44 -25.61
N THR A 181 28.91 -2.05 -25.55
CA THR A 181 29.77 -2.02 -24.36
C THR A 181 30.17 -0.59 -23.99
N GLU A 182 30.42 0.26 -24.99
CA GLU A 182 30.76 1.67 -24.79
C GLU A 182 29.61 2.45 -24.18
N GLU A 183 28.36 2.19 -24.58
CA GLU A 183 27.19 2.81 -23.98
C GLU A 183 27.04 2.37 -22.52
N ILE A 184 27.19 1.08 -22.20
CA ILE A 184 27.15 0.55 -20.85
C ILE A 184 28.21 1.19 -19.97
N GLN A 185 29.43 1.33 -20.45
CA GLN A 185 30.53 1.99 -19.73
C GLN A 185 30.28 3.50 -19.56
N SER A 186 29.65 4.14 -20.53
CA SER A 186 29.25 5.54 -20.38
C SER A 186 28.21 5.73 -19.25
N TRP A 187 27.32 4.77 -19.06
CA TRP A 187 26.37 4.81 -17.94
C TRP A 187 27.04 4.60 -16.59
N GLN A 188 28.02 3.73 -16.49
CA GLN A 188 28.83 3.62 -15.28
C GLN A 188 29.46 4.96 -14.91
N GLN A 189 30.00 5.68 -15.91
CA GLN A 189 30.58 7.00 -15.67
C GLN A 189 29.51 8.02 -15.19
N VAL A 190 28.29 7.97 -15.72
CA VAL A 190 27.19 8.82 -15.23
C VAL A 190 26.89 8.54 -13.77
N VAL A 191 26.85 7.28 -13.35
CA VAL A 191 26.59 6.91 -11.94
C VAL A 191 27.74 7.42 -11.03
N VAL A 192 28.99 7.32 -11.48
CA VAL A 192 30.14 7.83 -10.73
C VAL A 192 30.10 9.35 -10.61
N ASP A 193 29.76 10.08 -11.68
CA ASP A 193 29.66 11.52 -11.65
C ASP A 193 28.48 11.99 -10.79
N LEU A 194 27.38 11.24 -10.78
CA LEU A 194 26.28 11.42 -9.84
C LEU A 194 26.75 11.22 -8.38
N ALA A 195 27.43 10.14 -8.06
CA ALA A 195 27.94 9.88 -6.71
C ALA A 195 28.84 11.01 -6.19
N LYS A 196 29.74 11.52 -7.04
CA LYS A 196 30.58 12.69 -6.72
C LYS A 196 29.75 13.95 -6.45
N ARG A 197 28.71 14.17 -7.26
CA ARG A 197 27.80 15.29 -7.08
C ARG A 197 27.03 15.18 -5.77
N LEU A 198 26.45 14.00 -5.49
CA LEU A 198 25.73 13.72 -4.24
C LEU A 198 26.61 14.00 -3.02
N GLN A 199 27.84 13.48 -3.03
CA GLN A 199 28.80 13.72 -1.95
C GLN A 199 29.11 15.23 -1.79
N ALA A 200 29.27 15.97 -2.89
CA ALA A 200 29.48 17.42 -2.86
C ALA A 200 28.27 18.22 -2.36
N ASP A 201 27.06 17.70 -2.55
CA ASP A 201 25.82 18.27 -2.06
C ASP A 201 25.48 17.82 -0.62
N GLY A 202 26.31 16.96 -0.02
CA GLY A 202 26.24 16.58 1.38
C GLY A 202 25.63 15.22 1.66
N PHE A 203 25.24 14.44 0.66
CA PHE A 203 24.76 13.08 0.88
C PHE A 203 25.85 12.18 1.49
N ASP A 204 25.40 11.26 2.34
CA ASP A 204 26.25 10.29 3.04
C ASP A 204 26.40 8.96 2.26
N ALA A 205 25.43 8.67 1.39
CA ALA A 205 25.30 7.36 0.77
C ALA A 205 24.66 7.40 -0.63
N ILE A 206 24.97 6.36 -1.42
CA ILE A 206 24.22 6.01 -2.63
C ILE A 206 23.76 4.55 -2.54
N GLU A 207 22.51 4.29 -2.93
CA GLU A 207 21.98 2.93 -3.12
C GLU A 207 21.82 2.63 -4.61
N LEU A 208 22.43 1.54 -5.05
CA LEU A 208 22.28 1.03 -6.41
C LEU A 208 21.10 0.06 -6.47
N ASN A 209 20.00 0.46 -7.14
CA ASN A 209 18.82 -0.39 -7.25
C ASN A 209 18.99 -1.44 -8.36
N MET A 210 19.19 -2.71 -7.96
CA MET A 210 19.36 -3.87 -8.83
C MET A 210 18.16 -4.83 -8.75
N ALA A 211 16.95 -4.33 -8.39
CA ALA A 211 15.85 -5.20 -7.99
C ALA A 211 14.47 -4.85 -8.56
N ALA A 212 14.29 -3.73 -9.27
CA ALA A 212 12.96 -3.20 -9.59
C ALA A 212 12.55 -3.34 -11.07
N ASN A 213 12.85 -4.45 -11.72
CA ASN A 213 12.66 -4.65 -13.16
C ASN A 213 13.39 -3.60 -14.03
N ASN A 214 14.50 -3.10 -13.54
CA ASN A 214 15.29 -2.06 -14.14
C ASN A 214 16.52 -2.63 -14.88
N MET A 215 17.35 -1.75 -15.43
CA MET A 215 18.58 -2.14 -16.13
C MET A 215 19.55 -2.88 -15.20
N GLY A 216 19.74 -2.41 -13.96
CA GLY A 216 20.64 -3.05 -13.00
C GLY A 216 20.23 -4.49 -12.70
N GLN A 217 18.93 -4.73 -12.46
CA GLN A 217 18.43 -6.09 -12.32
C GLN A 217 18.63 -6.92 -13.59
N SER A 218 18.45 -6.31 -14.76
CA SER A 218 18.59 -7.04 -16.04
C SER A 218 19.98 -7.58 -16.24
N PHE A 219 21.03 -6.91 -15.75
CA PHE A 219 22.39 -7.50 -15.77
C PHE A 219 22.48 -8.75 -14.88
N LEU A 220 21.90 -8.72 -13.69
CA LEU A 220 21.96 -9.84 -12.74
C LEU A 220 21.11 -11.03 -13.17
N SER A 221 20.06 -10.80 -13.96
CA SER A 221 19.07 -11.80 -14.35
C SER A 221 19.62 -12.79 -15.40
N ARG A 222 19.21 -14.05 -15.30
CA ARG A 222 19.46 -15.05 -16.35
C ARG A 222 18.54 -14.88 -17.55
N THR A 223 17.30 -14.52 -17.31
CA THR A 223 16.24 -14.46 -18.33
C THR A 223 16.17 -13.09 -19.02
N ARG A 224 16.53 -12.03 -18.30
CA ARG A 224 16.47 -10.65 -18.80
C ARG A 224 17.79 -10.16 -19.39
N ASN A 225 18.90 -10.86 -19.11
CA ASN A 225 20.20 -10.57 -19.71
C ASN A 225 20.33 -11.32 -21.04
N ASN A 226 20.18 -10.62 -22.15
CA ASN A 226 20.24 -11.19 -23.49
C ASN A 226 21.57 -10.83 -24.23
N ARG A 227 22.62 -10.50 -23.48
CA ARG A 227 23.93 -10.17 -24.04
C ARG A 227 24.76 -11.42 -24.33
N ASP A 228 25.69 -11.31 -25.26
CA ASP A 228 26.65 -12.37 -25.65
C ASP A 228 28.12 -12.03 -25.36
N ASP A 229 28.37 -10.91 -24.65
CA ASP A 229 29.68 -10.40 -24.27
C ASP A 229 30.04 -10.65 -22.78
N GLU A 230 31.07 -9.95 -22.28
CA GLU A 230 31.53 -10.04 -20.89
C GLU A 230 30.53 -9.51 -19.84
N TYR A 231 29.43 -8.91 -20.24
CA TYR A 231 28.32 -8.51 -19.36
C TYR A 231 27.11 -9.46 -19.47
N GLY A 232 27.24 -10.55 -20.24
CA GLY A 232 26.16 -11.47 -20.54
C GLY A 232 25.85 -12.49 -19.44
N PRO A 233 24.81 -13.34 -19.62
CA PRO A 233 24.30 -14.24 -18.60
C PRO A 233 25.13 -15.52 -18.40
N GLN A 234 26.25 -15.69 -19.11
CA GLN A 234 27.00 -16.94 -19.20
C GLN A 234 27.67 -17.36 -17.89
N SER A 235 27.97 -16.39 -17.01
CA SER A 235 28.55 -16.63 -15.69
C SER A 235 28.07 -15.61 -14.66
N LEU A 236 28.19 -15.92 -13.37
CA LEU A 236 27.94 -14.94 -12.30
C LEU A 236 28.89 -13.75 -12.39
N GLU A 237 30.14 -13.98 -12.73
CA GLU A 237 31.11 -12.90 -12.92
C GLU A 237 30.66 -11.93 -14.00
N ASN A 238 30.18 -12.41 -15.13
CA ASN A 238 29.68 -11.55 -16.20
C ASN A 238 28.43 -10.77 -15.78
N ARG A 239 27.47 -11.45 -15.15
CA ARG A 239 26.22 -10.82 -14.72
C ARG A 239 26.44 -9.76 -13.65
N THR A 240 27.41 -9.92 -12.77
CA THR A 240 27.74 -8.97 -11.72
C THR A 240 28.73 -7.89 -12.15
N ARG A 241 29.40 -8.04 -13.28
CA ARG A 241 30.49 -7.18 -13.75
C ARG A 241 30.13 -5.70 -13.74
N TRP A 242 28.99 -5.32 -14.33
CA TRP A 242 28.57 -3.93 -14.36
C TRP A 242 28.45 -3.32 -12.95
N THR A 243 27.84 -4.04 -12.03
CA THR A 243 27.65 -3.60 -10.64
C THR A 243 28.98 -3.52 -9.88
N VAL A 244 29.84 -4.53 -10.03
CA VAL A 244 31.16 -4.59 -9.41
C VAL A 244 32.04 -3.41 -9.87
N GLU A 245 32.12 -3.19 -11.18
CA GLU A 245 32.89 -2.09 -11.75
C GLU A 245 32.36 -0.73 -11.29
N THR A 246 31.02 -0.59 -11.20
CA THR A 246 30.37 0.63 -10.73
C THR A 246 30.68 0.90 -9.26
N ILE A 247 30.60 -0.12 -8.38
CA ILE A 247 30.94 0.01 -6.94
C ILE A 247 32.40 0.41 -6.78
N HIS A 248 33.33 -0.28 -7.47
CA HIS A 248 34.75 0.06 -7.43
C HIS A 248 35.00 1.51 -7.86
N ALA A 249 34.40 1.94 -8.96
CA ALA A 249 34.60 3.30 -9.49
C ALA A 249 34.03 4.37 -8.55
N ILE A 250 32.89 4.12 -7.89
CA ILE A 250 32.35 5.02 -6.88
C ILE A 250 33.29 5.10 -5.68
N LYS A 251 33.76 3.96 -5.14
CA LYS A 251 34.67 3.93 -3.99
C LYS A 251 36.03 4.60 -4.32
N GLU A 252 36.53 4.44 -5.53
CA GLU A 252 37.73 5.14 -5.97
C GLU A 252 37.51 6.66 -6.06
N ALA A 253 36.35 7.10 -6.57
CA ALA A 253 36.06 8.51 -6.81
C ALA A 253 35.66 9.28 -5.54
N CYS A 254 34.87 8.66 -4.65
CA CYS A 254 34.28 9.28 -3.47
C CYS A 254 34.99 8.91 -2.16
N GLY A 255 35.85 7.88 -2.17
CA GLY A 255 36.56 7.40 -0.99
C GLY A 255 35.74 6.40 -0.14
N PRO A 256 36.36 5.85 0.92
CA PRO A 256 35.78 4.76 1.71
C PRO A 256 34.62 5.24 2.62
N ASP A 257 34.57 6.53 2.94
CA ASP A 257 33.56 7.06 3.86
C ASP A 257 32.21 7.34 3.18
N PHE A 258 32.15 7.36 1.84
CA PHE A 258 30.89 7.46 1.11
C PHE A 258 30.26 6.08 0.97
N VAL A 259 29.12 5.87 1.62
CA VAL A 259 28.45 4.56 1.70
C VAL A 259 27.90 4.14 0.34
N VAL A 260 28.12 2.88 -0.04
CA VAL A 260 27.48 2.24 -1.21
C VAL A 260 26.65 1.06 -0.75
N GLN A 261 25.35 1.16 -0.86
CA GLN A 261 24.38 0.09 -0.61
C GLN A 261 23.94 -0.52 -1.94
N ALA A 262 23.76 -1.83 -1.98
CA ALA A 262 23.17 -2.51 -3.14
C ALA A 262 21.81 -3.11 -2.78
N LEU A 263 20.79 -2.75 -3.55
CA LEU A 263 19.45 -3.34 -3.45
C LEU A 263 19.35 -4.51 -4.44
N ILE A 264 19.12 -5.71 -3.93
CA ILE A 264 19.04 -6.95 -4.72
C ILE A 264 17.75 -7.73 -4.45
N ASN A 265 17.37 -8.59 -5.38
CA ASN A 265 16.32 -9.58 -5.17
C ASN A 265 16.88 -10.84 -4.52
N ALA A 266 16.14 -11.43 -3.58
CA ALA A 266 16.48 -12.73 -3.02
C ALA A 266 16.23 -13.87 -4.03
N ILE A 267 15.13 -13.77 -4.77
CA ILE A 267 14.77 -14.68 -5.87
C ILE A 267 14.21 -13.89 -7.04
N GLU A 268 14.21 -14.46 -8.23
CA GLU A 268 13.67 -13.78 -9.41
C GLU A 268 12.26 -14.25 -9.76
N SER A 269 11.93 -15.50 -9.50
CA SER A 269 10.58 -16.05 -9.70
C SER A 269 10.29 -17.16 -8.69
N ASN A 270 9.01 -17.36 -8.39
CA ASN A 270 8.52 -18.48 -7.59
C ASN A 270 7.52 -19.36 -8.33
N ASP A 271 7.54 -19.30 -9.66
CA ASP A 271 6.56 -19.99 -10.51
C ASP A 271 6.73 -21.50 -10.52
N LYS A 272 7.93 -21.97 -10.25
CA LYS A 272 8.30 -23.39 -10.25
C LYS A 272 9.01 -23.72 -8.95
N ASP A 273 10.22 -24.22 -8.99
CA ASP A 273 11.01 -24.57 -7.80
C ASP A 273 11.76 -23.37 -7.19
N LEU A 274 11.09 -22.23 -7.06
CA LEU A 274 11.64 -21.00 -6.46
C LEU A 274 12.94 -20.53 -7.13
N GLY A 275 12.98 -20.62 -8.47
CA GLY A 275 14.16 -20.32 -9.26
C GLY A 275 15.23 -21.43 -9.30
N ASN A 276 14.99 -22.58 -8.65
CA ASN A 276 15.95 -23.70 -8.65
C ASN A 276 15.88 -24.56 -9.93
N ASP A 277 15.00 -24.25 -10.86
CA ASP A 277 14.88 -24.93 -12.15
C ASP A 277 15.98 -24.56 -13.17
N GLY A 278 16.87 -23.64 -12.81
CA GLY A 278 17.96 -23.16 -13.67
C GLY A 278 17.54 -22.09 -14.69
N GLU A 279 16.26 -21.70 -14.72
CA GLU A 279 15.75 -20.65 -15.61
C GLU A 279 15.92 -19.26 -14.98
N PHE A 280 15.55 -19.11 -13.71
CA PHE A 280 15.59 -17.83 -12.99
C PHE A 280 16.76 -17.79 -11.99
N THR A 281 17.12 -16.59 -11.52
CA THR A 281 18.09 -16.40 -10.44
C THR A 281 17.52 -16.98 -9.15
N SER A 282 18.20 -17.98 -8.60
CA SER A 282 17.81 -18.66 -7.35
C SER A 282 18.40 -17.95 -6.12
N ILE A 283 17.94 -18.33 -4.91
CA ILE A 283 18.51 -17.83 -3.67
C ILE A 283 20.00 -18.15 -3.52
N GLU A 284 20.45 -19.32 -3.95
CA GLU A 284 21.87 -19.69 -3.87
C GLU A 284 22.75 -18.82 -4.79
N GLU A 285 22.22 -18.44 -5.95
CA GLU A 285 22.91 -17.47 -6.80
C GLU A 285 22.86 -16.07 -6.21
N SER A 286 21.76 -15.65 -5.60
CA SER A 286 21.66 -14.35 -4.93
C SER A 286 22.61 -14.26 -3.74
N LYS A 287 22.83 -15.35 -2.98
CA LYS A 287 23.87 -15.46 -1.96
C LYS A 287 25.26 -15.28 -2.54
N ALA A 288 25.53 -15.90 -3.69
CA ALA A 288 26.80 -15.74 -4.38
C ALA A 288 26.99 -14.32 -4.94
N ILE A 289 25.93 -13.72 -5.50
CA ILE A 289 25.92 -12.31 -5.93
C ILE A 289 26.23 -11.40 -4.74
N ALA A 290 25.53 -11.59 -3.62
CA ALA A 290 25.73 -10.81 -2.40
C ALA A 290 27.19 -10.80 -1.95
N LYS A 291 27.84 -11.97 -1.97
CA LYS A 291 29.25 -12.09 -1.63
C LYS A 291 30.16 -11.35 -2.62
N ILE A 292 29.91 -11.45 -3.91
CA ILE A 292 30.63 -10.71 -4.94
C ILE A 292 30.53 -9.20 -4.73
N LEU A 293 29.34 -8.71 -4.37
CA LEU A 293 29.11 -7.27 -4.12
C LEU A 293 29.82 -6.80 -2.83
N GLU A 294 29.84 -7.63 -1.77
CA GLU A 294 30.64 -7.35 -0.57
C GLU A 294 32.12 -7.26 -0.91
N GLU A 295 32.67 -8.23 -1.67
CA GLU A 295 34.06 -8.22 -2.12
C GLU A 295 34.40 -7.03 -3.04
N ALA A 296 33.39 -6.49 -3.76
CA ALA A 296 33.51 -5.27 -4.56
C ALA A 296 33.52 -3.99 -3.73
N GLY A 297 33.19 -4.04 -2.43
CA GLY A 297 33.22 -2.91 -1.53
C GLY A 297 31.85 -2.29 -1.26
N ALA A 298 30.76 -3.01 -1.48
CA ALA A 298 29.47 -2.62 -0.95
C ALA A 298 29.50 -2.60 0.58
N ASP A 299 28.95 -1.56 1.21
CA ASP A 299 28.92 -1.41 2.67
C ASP A 299 27.71 -2.09 3.31
N SER A 300 26.65 -2.33 2.54
CA SER A 300 25.45 -3.03 3.00
C SER A 300 24.61 -3.56 1.83
N LEU A 301 23.70 -4.44 2.16
CA LEU A 301 22.71 -4.96 1.23
C LEU A 301 21.30 -4.65 1.69
N HIS A 302 20.46 -4.21 0.76
CA HIS A 302 19.02 -4.11 0.90
C HIS A 302 18.38 -5.24 0.11
N VAL A 303 17.63 -6.11 0.76
CA VAL A 303 17.08 -7.32 0.17
C VAL A 303 15.57 -7.19 -0.03
N ARG A 304 15.11 -7.44 -1.25
CA ARG A 304 13.69 -7.64 -1.59
C ARG A 304 13.44 -9.12 -1.86
N ILE A 305 12.18 -9.51 -1.76
CA ILE A 305 11.77 -10.89 -2.07
C ILE A 305 12.07 -11.20 -3.53
N GLY A 306 11.64 -10.37 -4.43
CA GLY A 306 11.80 -10.52 -5.87
C GLY A 306 11.46 -9.24 -6.62
N PRO A 307 11.47 -9.26 -7.97
CA PRO A 307 11.15 -8.10 -8.78
C PRO A 307 9.78 -7.51 -8.44
N ALA A 308 9.69 -6.18 -8.44
CA ALA A 308 8.55 -5.44 -7.91
C ALA A 308 7.20 -5.94 -8.40
N PHE A 309 7.01 -6.11 -9.70
CA PHE A 309 5.71 -6.46 -10.28
C PHE A 309 5.48 -7.96 -10.48
N THR A 310 6.48 -8.79 -10.27
CA THR A 310 6.34 -10.26 -10.32
C THR A 310 5.90 -10.85 -8.99
N HIS A 311 6.11 -10.12 -7.90
CA HIS A 311 5.74 -10.53 -6.55
C HIS A 311 4.82 -9.49 -5.91
N ILE A 312 3.66 -9.25 -6.51
CA ILE A 312 2.70 -8.22 -6.08
C ILE A 312 2.24 -8.39 -4.62
N ALA A 313 2.26 -9.62 -4.09
CA ALA A 313 1.99 -9.90 -2.69
C ALA A 313 2.88 -9.12 -1.70
N GLN A 314 4.05 -8.65 -2.16
CA GLN A 314 4.91 -7.78 -1.35
C GLN A 314 4.22 -6.46 -0.98
N PHE A 315 3.28 -6.00 -1.79
CA PHE A 315 2.65 -4.71 -1.63
C PHE A 315 1.24 -4.81 -1.08
N ALA A 316 0.46 -5.79 -1.54
CA ALA A 316 -0.98 -5.84 -1.35
C ALA A 316 -1.40 -6.72 -0.17
N GLY A 317 -1.99 -6.11 0.86
CA GLY A 317 -2.62 -6.83 1.98
C GLY A 317 -3.76 -7.74 1.53
N ASP A 318 -4.55 -7.29 0.55
CA ASP A 318 -5.66 -8.06 -0.01
C ASP A 318 -5.27 -9.42 -0.56
N LEU A 319 -4.04 -9.56 -1.11
CA LEU A 319 -3.59 -10.86 -1.62
C LEU A 319 -3.39 -11.89 -0.51
N TYR A 320 -3.06 -11.48 0.71
CA TYR A 320 -3.03 -12.39 1.86
C TYR A 320 -4.43 -12.81 2.27
N PHE A 321 -5.38 -11.90 2.22
CA PHE A 321 -6.78 -12.22 2.44
C PHE A 321 -7.29 -13.23 1.40
N CYS A 322 -6.94 -13.06 0.13
CA CYS A 322 -7.34 -13.94 -0.96
C CYS A 322 -6.55 -15.26 -1.01
N ALA A 323 -5.36 -15.34 -0.38
CA ALA A 323 -4.39 -16.41 -0.60
C ALA A 323 -4.84 -17.80 -0.12
N ASN A 324 -5.71 -17.87 0.88
CA ASN A 324 -6.24 -19.15 1.32
C ASN A 324 -7.09 -19.77 0.22
N GLY A 325 -6.57 -20.82 -0.41
CA GLY A 325 -7.21 -21.51 -1.53
C GLY A 325 -6.73 -21.05 -2.92
N LEU A 326 -5.74 -20.15 -3.00
CA LEU A 326 -5.18 -19.65 -4.26
C LEU A 326 -3.78 -20.22 -4.49
N GLU A 327 -3.67 -21.50 -4.56
CA GLU A 327 -2.43 -22.12 -5.00
C GLU A 327 -2.10 -21.72 -6.43
N GLY A 328 -0.86 -21.29 -6.65
CA GLY A 328 -0.31 -21.07 -7.98
C GLY A 328 -0.65 -19.76 -8.66
N MET A 329 -0.94 -18.65 -7.95
CA MET A 329 -1.04 -17.31 -8.56
C MET A 329 0.29 -16.58 -8.57
N ASN A 330 0.64 -16.00 -9.71
CA ASN A 330 1.70 -15.00 -9.84
C ASN A 330 1.28 -13.89 -10.82
N SER A 331 2.05 -12.80 -10.90
CA SER A 331 1.76 -11.67 -11.76
C SER A 331 1.86 -11.97 -13.26
N HIS A 332 2.55 -13.02 -13.65
CA HIS A 332 2.76 -13.41 -15.06
C HIS A 332 1.72 -14.41 -15.53
N SER A 333 1.53 -15.48 -14.75
CA SER A 333 0.63 -16.59 -15.12
C SER A 333 -0.76 -16.47 -14.53
N GLY A 334 -1.01 -15.47 -13.65
CA GLY A 334 -2.23 -15.38 -12.86
C GLY A 334 -2.32 -16.46 -11.77
N ARG A 335 -1.20 -17.14 -11.49
CA ARG A 335 -1.11 -18.19 -10.46
C ARG A 335 0.06 -17.93 -9.54
N TYR A 336 -0.17 -17.98 -8.25
CA TYR A 336 0.82 -17.79 -7.21
C TYR A 336 0.61 -18.85 -6.12
N ASP A 337 1.55 -19.75 -5.98
CA ASP A 337 1.50 -20.81 -4.96
C ASP A 337 2.20 -20.33 -3.69
N PHE A 338 1.43 -19.81 -2.75
CA PHE A 338 1.96 -19.36 -1.47
C PHE A 338 2.53 -20.49 -0.62
N SER A 339 2.08 -21.73 -0.82
CA SER A 339 2.62 -22.89 -0.09
C SER A 339 4.03 -23.24 -0.53
N LYS A 340 4.37 -22.94 -1.79
CA LYS A 340 5.69 -23.15 -2.36
C LYS A 340 6.57 -21.92 -2.30
N HIS A 341 6.01 -20.74 -2.03
CA HIS A 341 6.79 -19.53 -1.98
C HIS A 341 7.89 -19.70 -0.95
N TRP A 342 9.13 -19.72 -1.44
CA TRP A 342 10.30 -19.98 -0.63
C TRP A 342 10.17 -21.28 0.20
N GLN A 343 9.62 -22.36 -0.37
CA GLN A 343 9.42 -23.64 0.33
C GLN A 343 8.66 -23.50 1.67
N GLY A 344 7.71 -22.62 1.72
CA GLY A 344 6.96 -22.29 2.93
C GLY A 344 7.66 -21.36 3.92
N LEU A 345 8.81 -20.78 3.56
CA LEU A 345 9.53 -19.79 4.38
C LEU A 345 8.99 -18.38 4.22
N LEU A 346 8.18 -18.09 3.20
CA LEU A 346 7.42 -16.85 3.13
C LEU A 346 6.33 -16.83 4.19
N ARG A 347 6.75 -17.05 5.40
CA ARG A 347 5.80 -17.09 6.47
C ARG A 347 5.40 -15.73 6.90
N GLY A 348 6.12 -14.64 6.74
CA GLY A 348 5.83 -13.40 7.35
C GLY A 348 4.96 -13.60 8.59
N ASN A 349 4.70 -12.77 9.40
CA ASN A 349 3.54 -13.07 10.22
C ASN A 349 2.29 -13.10 9.31
N HIS A 350 1.25 -13.77 9.70
CA HIS A 350 0.04 -14.00 8.89
C HIS A 350 -0.66 -12.73 8.40
N SER A 351 -0.31 -11.57 8.93
CA SER A 351 -0.71 -10.27 8.39
C SER A 351 0.14 -9.84 7.19
N GLY A 352 1.14 -10.63 6.78
CA GLY A 352 2.11 -10.31 5.74
C GLY A 352 3.14 -9.26 6.14
N CYS A 353 3.23 -8.94 7.42
CA CYS A 353 4.26 -8.08 7.98
C CYS A 353 5.57 -8.86 8.12
N GLY A 354 6.70 -8.26 7.73
CA GLY A 354 8.01 -8.91 7.83
C GLY A 354 8.26 -10.05 6.84
N LEU A 355 7.51 -10.10 5.75
CA LEU A 355 7.53 -11.18 4.77
C LEU A 355 8.92 -11.49 4.18
N GLY A 356 9.80 -10.50 4.04
CA GLY A 356 11.14 -10.66 3.49
C GLY A 356 12.22 -11.09 4.47
N ILE A 357 11.92 -11.26 5.77
CA ILE A 357 12.92 -11.48 6.81
C ILE A 357 13.68 -12.79 6.62
N ASP A 358 13.00 -13.90 6.37
CA ASP A 358 13.66 -15.19 6.20
C ASP A 358 14.51 -15.24 4.93
N MET A 359 14.11 -14.56 3.85
CA MET A 359 14.93 -14.44 2.65
C MET A 359 16.18 -13.57 2.88
N ALA A 360 16.04 -12.49 3.65
CA ALA A 360 17.18 -11.68 4.06
C ALA A 360 18.15 -12.48 4.93
N ALA A 361 17.65 -13.38 5.79
CA ALA A 361 18.46 -14.27 6.61
C ALA A 361 19.31 -15.22 5.76
N GLU A 362 18.77 -15.76 4.67
CA GLU A 362 19.55 -16.56 3.73
C GLU A 362 20.70 -15.75 3.11
N ILE A 363 20.44 -14.52 2.66
CA ILE A 363 21.47 -13.63 2.12
C ILE A 363 22.49 -13.27 3.21
N LYS A 364 22.03 -12.92 4.42
CA LYS A 364 22.89 -12.59 5.56
C LYS A 364 23.85 -13.72 5.92
N SER A 365 23.44 -14.98 5.76
CA SER A 365 24.30 -16.14 6.01
C SER A 365 25.55 -16.21 5.13
N ALA A 366 25.57 -15.47 4.00
CA ALA A 366 26.65 -15.49 3.02
C ALA A 366 27.62 -14.31 3.15
N VAL A 367 27.27 -13.24 3.87
CA VAL A 367 28.04 -12.00 3.95
C VAL A 367 28.24 -11.52 5.39
N SER A 368 29.24 -10.65 5.59
CA SER A 368 29.55 -10.05 6.89
C SER A 368 29.04 -8.61 7.02
N ILE A 369 28.80 -7.93 5.90
CA ILE A 369 28.22 -6.58 5.87
C ILE A 369 26.77 -6.58 6.33
N PRO A 370 26.23 -5.45 6.80
CA PRO A 370 24.85 -5.33 7.20
C PRO A 370 23.87 -5.69 6.08
N VAL A 371 22.82 -6.42 6.43
CA VAL A 371 21.73 -6.80 5.53
C VAL A 371 20.40 -6.31 6.08
N GLY A 372 19.68 -5.53 5.30
CA GLY A 372 18.33 -5.08 5.59
C GLY A 372 17.29 -5.75 4.72
N ALA A 373 16.08 -5.87 5.20
CA ALA A 373 14.95 -6.40 4.45
C ALA A 373 13.88 -5.34 4.22
N ALA A 374 13.37 -5.30 3.00
CA ALA A 374 12.13 -4.62 2.65
C ALA A 374 10.95 -5.61 2.60
N THR A 375 9.82 -5.13 2.19
CA THR A 375 8.54 -5.82 2.09
C THR A 375 7.72 -5.74 3.36
N TYR A 376 7.11 -4.59 3.53
CA TYR A 376 6.23 -4.24 4.64
C TYR A 376 6.80 -4.60 6.02
N MET A 377 7.83 -3.89 6.41
CA MET A 377 8.38 -3.94 7.76
C MET A 377 7.59 -2.96 8.65
N ASP A 378 6.96 -3.47 9.71
CA ASP A 378 6.19 -2.68 10.66
C ASP A 378 6.37 -3.23 12.09
N PRO A 379 7.48 -2.89 12.76
CA PRO A 379 7.74 -3.32 14.14
C PRO A 379 6.63 -2.99 15.14
N ALA A 380 5.86 -1.91 14.94
CA ALA A 380 4.75 -1.59 15.84
C ALA A 380 3.55 -2.54 15.68
N GLN A 381 3.43 -3.22 14.53
CA GLN A 381 2.38 -4.22 14.33
C GLN A 381 2.68 -5.54 15.03
N ALA A 382 3.94 -5.94 15.10
CA ALA A 382 4.37 -7.22 15.63
C ALA A 382 5.71 -7.10 16.41
N PRO A 383 5.75 -6.38 17.53
CA PRO A 383 7.00 -6.01 18.20
C PRO A 383 7.88 -7.21 18.55
N ASP A 384 7.32 -8.24 19.16
CA ASP A 384 8.09 -9.42 19.59
C ASP A 384 8.68 -10.19 18.40
N TYR A 385 7.95 -10.24 17.28
CA TYR A 385 8.40 -10.90 16.04
C TYR A 385 9.61 -10.20 15.41
N PHE A 386 9.58 -8.86 15.35
CA PHE A 386 10.68 -8.08 14.78
C PHE A 386 11.90 -8.05 15.71
N GLU A 387 11.68 -7.98 17.02
CA GLU A 387 12.76 -8.07 17.99
C GLU A 387 13.45 -9.45 17.94
N GLN A 388 12.68 -10.52 17.92
CA GLN A 388 13.22 -11.88 17.79
C GLN A 388 14.04 -12.06 16.51
N ALA A 389 13.61 -11.48 15.38
CA ALA A 389 14.36 -11.58 14.12
C ALA A 389 15.76 -10.95 14.21
N LEU A 390 15.89 -9.85 14.97
CA LEU A 390 17.18 -9.21 15.25
C LEU A 390 18.01 -10.01 16.26
N GLU A 391 17.40 -10.52 17.33
CA GLU A 391 18.07 -11.36 18.32
C GLU A 391 18.62 -12.65 17.72
N GLU A 392 17.92 -13.25 16.78
CA GLU A 392 18.34 -14.43 16.01
C GLU A 392 19.38 -14.11 14.94
N GLY A 393 19.70 -12.84 14.69
CA GLY A 393 20.66 -12.40 13.68
C GLY A 393 20.21 -12.66 12.26
N LYS A 394 18.90 -12.71 12.00
CA LYS A 394 18.36 -12.93 10.65
C LYS A 394 18.68 -11.78 9.70
N LEU A 395 18.76 -10.58 10.23
CA LEU A 395 19.09 -9.36 9.50
C LEU A 395 19.63 -8.31 10.47
N ASP A 396 20.09 -7.18 9.94
CA ASP A 396 20.67 -6.10 10.75
C ASP A 396 19.74 -4.90 10.89
N PHE A 397 18.87 -4.62 9.91
CA PHE A 397 17.96 -3.47 9.92
C PHE A 397 16.71 -3.70 9.07
N PHE A 398 15.68 -2.91 9.32
CA PHE A 398 14.40 -2.94 8.60
C PHE A 398 14.30 -1.75 7.67
N VAL A 399 14.03 -2.03 6.39
CA VAL A 399 13.84 -1.00 5.36
C VAL A 399 12.35 -0.71 5.24
N MET A 400 11.94 0.45 5.74
CA MET A 400 10.54 0.84 5.93
C MET A 400 10.16 1.97 4.98
N ASN A 401 8.96 1.94 4.44
CA ASN A 401 8.38 3.07 3.70
C ASN A 401 7.00 3.43 4.27
N ARG A 402 5.97 2.66 3.92
CA ARG A 402 4.57 2.99 4.19
C ARG A 402 4.25 3.31 5.66
N PRO A 403 4.74 2.57 6.68
CA PRO A 403 4.50 2.96 8.07
C PRO A 403 5.04 4.34 8.42
N LEU A 404 6.25 4.69 7.95
CA LEU A 404 6.87 6.00 8.17
C LEU A 404 6.17 7.12 7.36
N CYS A 405 5.59 6.79 6.20
CA CYS A 405 4.79 7.75 5.43
C CYS A 405 3.49 8.12 6.14
N VAL A 406 2.86 7.15 6.77
CA VAL A 406 1.58 7.36 7.46
C VAL A 406 1.79 8.08 8.78
N ASP A 407 2.82 7.68 9.54
CA ASP A 407 3.21 8.32 10.79
C ASP A 407 4.68 8.74 10.76
N PRO A 408 5.00 10.01 10.52
CA PRO A 408 6.37 10.49 10.53
C PRO A 408 7.02 10.43 11.92
N GLU A 409 6.25 10.42 13.02
CA GLU A 409 6.74 10.30 14.39
C GLU A 409 6.90 8.85 14.87
N TYR A 410 6.75 7.89 13.98
CA TYR A 410 6.75 6.46 14.25
C TYR A 410 7.88 6.00 15.19
N VAL A 411 9.13 6.40 14.88
CA VAL A 411 10.32 5.94 15.63
C VAL A 411 10.29 6.48 17.06
N ASN A 412 9.99 7.75 17.27
CA ASN A 412 9.90 8.35 18.60
C ASN A 412 8.76 7.73 19.41
N LYS A 413 7.57 7.57 18.81
CA LYS A 413 6.41 6.94 19.47
C LYS A 413 6.72 5.49 19.87
N LEU A 414 7.35 4.72 18.99
CA LEU A 414 7.73 3.34 19.29
C LEU A 414 8.77 3.28 20.43
N ARG A 415 9.80 4.14 20.38
CA ARG A 415 10.81 4.25 21.44
C ARG A 415 10.19 4.54 22.82
N GLU A 416 9.17 5.37 22.84
CA GLU A 416 8.45 5.79 24.05
C GLU A 416 7.36 4.80 24.48
N GLY A 417 7.13 3.72 23.71
CA GLY A 417 6.10 2.72 23.98
C GLY A 417 4.67 3.18 23.67
N ARG A 418 4.50 4.26 22.93
CA ARG A 418 3.21 4.84 22.52
C ARG A 418 2.66 4.17 21.24
N ILE A 419 2.56 2.83 21.22
CA ILE A 419 2.20 2.05 20.02
C ILE A 419 0.80 2.41 19.53
N ASP A 420 -0.16 2.59 20.44
CA ASP A 420 -1.56 2.89 20.09
C ASP A 420 -1.73 4.32 19.52
N GLU A 421 -0.70 5.16 19.63
CA GLU A 421 -0.63 6.50 19.03
C GLU A 421 0.07 6.49 17.67
N ILE A 422 0.59 5.34 17.20
CA ILE A 422 1.17 5.19 15.88
C ILE A 422 0.06 4.97 14.86
N ALA A 423 -0.07 5.89 13.92
CA ALA A 423 -1.01 5.77 12.80
C ALA A 423 -0.65 4.55 11.93
N PRO A 424 -1.50 3.53 11.84
CA PRO A 424 -1.16 2.29 11.14
C PRO A 424 -1.33 2.43 9.64
N CYS A 425 -0.36 1.96 8.85
CA CYS A 425 -0.60 1.76 7.43
C CYS A 425 -1.59 0.60 7.22
N THR A 426 -2.69 0.86 6.52
CA THR A 426 -3.70 -0.18 6.22
C THR A 426 -3.40 -1.00 4.97
N ARG A 427 -2.25 -0.82 4.34
CA ARG A 427 -1.77 -1.61 3.19
C ARG A 427 -2.70 -1.63 1.97
N CYS A 428 -3.56 -0.64 1.85
CA CYS A 428 -4.61 -0.56 0.83
C CYS A 428 -4.10 -0.23 -0.59
N LEU A 429 -2.85 0.18 -0.75
CA LEU A 429 -2.20 0.60 -2.00
C LEU A 429 -2.81 1.80 -2.74
N HIS A 430 -3.81 2.48 -2.20
CA HIS A 430 -4.37 3.70 -2.83
C HIS A 430 -3.31 4.78 -3.08
N CYS A 431 -2.27 4.83 -2.26
CA CYS A 431 -1.13 5.73 -2.44
C CYS A 431 -0.20 5.35 -3.60
N PHE A 432 -0.45 4.26 -4.32
CA PHE A 432 0.44 3.76 -5.37
C PHE A 432 -0.22 3.91 -6.75
N TYR A 433 -0.17 5.13 -7.31
CA TYR A 433 -0.68 5.49 -8.64
C TYR A 433 -2.19 5.36 -8.85
N ASP A 434 -3.01 5.30 -7.80
CA ASP A 434 -4.44 5.35 -7.98
C ASP A 434 -4.92 6.80 -8.18
N VAL A 435 -5.88 6.96 -9.07
CA VAL A 435 -6.62 8.21 -9.26
C VAL A 435 -7.83 8.19 -8.34
N ASP A 436 -8.16 9.33 -7.71
CA ASP A 436 -9.38 9.43 -6.94
C ASP A 436 -10.61 9.12 -7.81
N HIS A 437 -11.68 8.59 -7.21
CA HIS A 437 -12.86 8.17 -7.95
C HIS A 437 -13.58 9.30 -8.72
N LYS A 438 -13.31 10.55 -8.37
CA LYS A 438 -13.83 11.75 -9.04
C LYS A 438 -12.92 12.22 -10.18
N GLY A 439 -11.71 11.66 -10.31
CA GLY A 439 -10.71 12.10 -11.27
C GLY A 439 -10.25 13.54 -11.06
N THR A 440 -10.35 14.06 -9.83
CA THR A 440 -10.06 15.45 -9.51
C THR A 440 -8.63 15.70 -9.09
N VAL A 441 -7.97 14.67 -8.58
CA VAL A 441 -6.54 14.67 -8.22
C VAL A 441 -5.83 13.51 -8.90
N PRO A 442 -4.54 13.68 -9.24
CA PRO A 442 -3.79 12.64 -9.98
C PRO A 442 -3.55 11.37 -9.17
N PHE A 443 -3.56 11.45 -7.85
CA PHE A 443 -3.35 10.32 -6.96
C PHE A 443 -4.36 10.34 -5.83
N GLU A 444 -4.86 9.16 -5.48
CA GLU A 444 -5.72 9.01 -4.33
C GLU A 444 -4.91 9.26 -3.04
N HIS A 445 -5.55 9.86 -2.06
CA HIS A 445 -4.94 10.19 -0.79
C HIS A 445 -4.79 8.98 0.12
N CYS A 446 -3.97 9.13 1.16
CA CYS A 446 -3.80 8.07 2.15
C CYS A 446 -5.09 7.79 2.91
N ARG A 447 -5.44 6.51 3.07
CA ARG A 447 -6.60 6.03 3.84
C ARG A 447 -6.57 6.43 5.32
N VAL A 448 -5.40 6.74 5.87
CA VAL A 448 -5.21 7.04 7.30
C VAL A 448 -4.76 8.48 7.52
N ASN A 449 -3.77 8.95 6.79
CA ASN A 449 -3.27 10.32 6.88
C ASN A 449 -3.74 11.13 5.66
N ALA A 450 -4.87 11.82 5.80
CA ALA A 450 -5.51 12.56 4.72
C ALA A 450 -4.66 13.72 4.16
N ALA A 451 -3.63 14.17 4.88
CA ALA A 451 -2.77 15.25 4.44
C ALA A 451 -1.63 14.80 3.51
N ASN A 452 -1.31 13.49 3.50
CA ASN A 452 -0.30 12.96 2.60
C ASN A 452 -0.70 13.20 1.14
N TRP A 453 0.24 13.74 0.36
CA TRP A 453 0.11 14.11 -1.07
C TRP A 453 -0.88 15.23 -1.37
N ARG A 454 -1.27 16.01 -0.34
CA ARG A 454 -2.20 17.14 -0.44
C ARG A 454 -1.73 18.40 0.31
N ALA A 455 -0.79 18.23 1.22
CA ALA A 455 -0.23 19.32 2.04
C ALA A 455 0.44 20.37 1.15
N TYR A 456 0.32 21.65 1.54
CA TYR A 456 0.82 22.82 0.78
C TYR A 456 0.28 22.92 -0.65
N GLY A 457 -0.72 22.11 -1.00
CA GLY A 457 -1.39 22.12 -2.29
C GLY A 457 -2.74 22.86 -2.24
N PRO A 458 -3.48 22.85 -3.35
CA PRO A 458 -4.78 23.56 -3.43
C PRO A 458 -5.83 23.06 -2.43
N VAL A 459 -5.72 21.82 -1.98
CA VAL A 459 -6.70 21.17 -1.08
C VAL A 459 -6.39 21.45 0.38
N MET A 460 -5.09 21.47 0.75
CA MET A 460 -4.61 21.73 2.11
C MET A 460 -3.44 22.73 2.09
N PRO A 461 -3.71 24.00 1.76
CA PRO A 461 -2.65 25.01 1.59
C PRO A 461 -1.86 25.30 2.87
N GLU A 462 -2.43 25.02 4.04
CA GLU A 462 -1.78 25.18 5.34
C GLU A 462 -0.76 24.09 5.65
N GLY A 463 -0.70 23.02 4.86
CA GLY A 463 0.24 21.92 5.05
C GLY A 463 -0.35 20.72 5.82
N PHE A 464 0.56 19.91 6.40
CA PHE A 464 0.19 18.67 7.08
C PHE A 464 -0.67 18.90 8.32
N ASP A 465 -0.31 19.85 9.14
CA ASP A 465 -0.97 20.11 10.42
C ASP A 465 -2.10 21.13 10.26
N PRO A 466 -3.26 20.90 10.88
CA PRO A 466 -4.38 21.83 10.79
C PRO A 466 -4.05 23.15 11.53
N THR A 467 -4.36 24.28 10.91
CA THR A 467 -4.16 25.60 11.52
C THR A 467 -5.09 25.77 12.73
N PRO A 468 -4.59 26.28 13.88
CA PRO A 468 -5.44 26.62 15.02
C PRO A 468 -6.58 27.54 14.63
N ALA A 469 -7.78 27.32 15.17
CA ALA A 469 -8.94 28.15 14.92
C ALA A 469 -8.76 29.54 15.53
N GLU A 470 -9.09 30.59 14.77
CA GLU A 470 -9.08 31.97 15.30
C GLU A 470 -10.09 32.14 16.45
N THR A 471 -11.25 31.47 16.36
CA THR A 471 -12.28 31.49 17.38
C THR A 471 -12.69 30.06 17.69
N PRO A 472 -12.31 29.50 18.86
CA PRO A 472 -12.75 28.18 19.31
C PRO A 472 -14.27 28.10 19.39
N LYS A 473 -14.82 26.97 18.91
CA LYS A 473 -16.25 26.67 18.90
C LYS A 473 -16.55 25.45 19.76
N LYS A 474 -17.84 25.30 20.15
CA LYS A 474 -18.38 24.06 20.68
C LYS A 474 -18.85 23.21 19.50
N VAL A 475 -18.10 22.19 19.15
CA VAL A 475 -18.37 21.31 18.02
C VAL A 475 -18.98 19.98 18.50
N MET A 476 -20.11 19.62 17.91
CA MET A 476 -20.74 18.32 18.13
C MET A 476 -20.48 17.45 16.92
N VAL A 477 -19.96 16.22 17.15
CA VAL A 477 -19.80 15.20 16.12
C VAL A 477 -20.77 14.05 16.40
N ILE A 478 -21.56 13.66 15.39
CA ILE A 478 -22.58 12.60 15.51
C ILE A 478 -22.17 11.44 14.61
N GLY A 479 -21.81 10.30 15.25
CA GLY A 479 -21.30 9.08 14.64
C GLY A 479 -19.82 8.84 14.96
N GLY A 480 -19.51 7.66 15.50
CA GLY A 480 -18.19 7.23 15.95
C GLY A 480 -17.47 6.30 14.97
N GLY A 481 -17.83 6.34 13.68
CA GLY A 481 -17.10 5.69 12.60
C GLY A 481 -15.80 6.43 12.25
N PRO A 482 -15.01 5.94 11.26
CA PRO A 482 -13.73 6.55 10.89
C PRO A 482 -13.86 8.03 10.53
N ALA A 483 -14.91 8.44 9.80
CA ALA A 483 -15.14 9.83 9.46
C ALA A 483 -15.39 10.70 10.70
N GLY A 484 -16.26 10.25 11.60
CA GLY A 484 -16.57 11.02 12.81
C GLY A 484 -15.38 11.14 13.76
N MET A 485 -14.64 10.05 13.97
CA MET A 485 -13.43 10.08 14.80
C MET A 485 -12.37 11.02 14.22
N GLU A 486 -12.15 10.99 12.90
CA GLU A 486 -11.20 11.90 12.24
C GLU A 486 -11.64 13.36 12.32
N ALA A 487 -12.94 13.65 12.07
CA ALA A 487 -13.45 15.02 12.21
C ALA A 487 -13.30 15.56 13.64
N ALA A 488 -13.62 14.73 14.65
CA ALA A 488 -13.49 15.12 16.05
C ALA A 488 -12.03 15.39 16.42
N ARG A 489 -11.10 14.51 16.03
CA ARG A 489 -9.67 14.66 16.25
C ARG A 489 -9.14 15.97 15.66
N VAL A 490 -9.42 16.22 14.37
CA VAL A 490 -8.92 17.41 13.67
C VAL A 490 -9.52 18.69 14.23
N ALA A 491 -10.82 18.71 14.54
CA ALA A 491 -11.46 19.87 15.16
C ALA A 491 -10.84 20.16 16.55
N ALA A 492 -10.57 19.12 17.36
CA ALA A 492 -9.91 19.29 18.65
C ALA A 492 -8.47 19.79 18.51
N GLN A 493 -7.70 19.31 17.54
CA GLN A 493 -6.35 19.79 17.23
C GLN A 493 -6.35 21.28 16.86
N ARG A 494 -7.42 21.79 16.26
CA ARG A 494 -7.58 23.23 15.99
C ARG A 494 -7.96 24.06 17.21
N GLY A 495 -8.23 23.40 18.36
CA GLY A 495 -8.56 24.07 19.63
C GLY A 495 -10.07 24.23 19.88
N HIS A 496 -10.93 23.55 19.12
CA HIS A 496 -12.36 23.53 19.41
C HIS A 496 -12.66 22.63 20.64
N ALA A 497 -13.77 22.94 21.35
CA ALA A 497 -14.31 22.05 22.37
C ALA A 497 -15.22 21.01 21.68
N VAL A 498 -14.79 19.74 21.62
CA VAL A 498 -15.45 18.71 20.83
C VAL A 498 -16.07 17.64 21.72
N THR A 499 -17.35 17.31 21.45
CA THR A 499 -18.04 16.13 21.99
C THR A 499 -18.49 15.25 20.82
N LEU A 500 -18.09 13.97 20.84
CA LEU A 500 -18.51 12.96 19.88
C LEU A 500 -19.56 12.05 20.48
N TYR A 501 -20.67 11.87 19.79
CA TYR A 501 -21.76 10.96 20.16
C TYR A 501 -21.83 9.77 19.21
N GLU A 502 -21.93 8.57 19.78
CA GLU A 502 -22.08 7.30 19.02
C GLU A 502 -23.26 6.50 19.60
N LYS A 503 -24.16 6.03 18.70
CA LYS A 503 -25.33 5.24 19.09
C LYS A 503 -24.98 3.84 19.60
N ALA A 504 -23.92 3.23 19.08
CA ALA A 504 -23.41 1.95 19.56
C ALA A 504 -22.64 2.10 20.87
N ASP A 505 -22.43 0.99 21.57
CA ASP A 505 -21.64 0.96 22.79
C ASP A 505 -20.12 1.08 22.55
N SER A 506 -19.69 1.04 21.28
CA SER A 506 -18.27 1.11 20.88
C SER A 506 -18.07 1.96 19.63
N LEU A 507 -16.87 2.52 19.49
CA LEU A 507 -16.41 3.23 18.31
C LEU A 507 -16.00 2.27 17.17
N GLY A 508 -15.88 2.79 15.95
CA GLY A 508 -15.36 2.10 14.77
C GLY A 508 -16.35 2.01 13.60
N GLY A 509 -17.65 2.18 13.85
CA GLY A 509 -18.68 2.06 12.80
C GLY A 509 -18.64 0.69 12.13
N THR A 510 -18.40 0.62 10.82
CA THR A 510 -18.32 -0.64 10.05
C THR A 510 -16.94 -1.29 10.05
N LEU A 511 -15.89 -0.65 10.58
CA LEU A 511 -14.52 -1.21 10.61
C LEU A 511 -14.43 -2.58 11.30
N PRO A 512 -15.10 -2.85 12.45
CA PRO A 512 -15.06 -4.16 13.08
C PRO A 512 -15.62 -5.28 12.20
N VAL A 513 -16.66 -5.01 11.44
CA VAL A 513 -17.26 -5.98 10.51
C VAL A 513 -16.31 -6.24 9.33
N ALA A 514 -15.72 -5.17 8.78
CA ALA A 514 -14.73 -5.28 7.72
C ALA A 514 -13.51 -6.11 8.16
N GLU A 515 -13.01 -5.92 9.37
CA GLU A 515 -11.93 -6.73 9.95
C GLU A 515 -12.35 -8.19 10.14
N ALA A 516 -13.56 -8.45 10.61
CA ALA A 516 -14.07 -9.82 10.76
C ALA A 516 -14.16 -10.57 9.42
N ILE A 517 -14.40 -9.86 8.32
CA ILE A 517 -14.41 -10.40 6.97
C ILE A 517 -13.00 -10.59 6.42
N LYS A 518 -12.15 -9.56 6.46
CA LYS A 518 -10.82 -9.55 5.84
C LYS A 518 -9.72 -10.13 6.72
N GLY A 519 -9.92 -10.21 8.03
CA GLY A 519 -8.87 -10.57 8.97
C GLY A 519 -7.86 -9.43 9.19
N PRO A 520 -6.67 -9.72 9.74
CA PRO A 520 -5.71 -8.70 10.19
C PRO A 520 -4.90 -8.07 9.05
N HIS A 521 -5.14 -8.42 7.80
CA HIS A 521 -4.26 -8.09 6.67
C HIS A 521 -4.20 -6.59 6.36
N GLU A 522 -5.28 -5.86 6.65
CA GLU A 522 -5.37 -4.41 6.42
C GLU A 522 -5.31 -3.56 7.68
N ASN A 523 -4.95 -4.12 8.83
CA ASN A 523 -4.83 -3.37 10.08
C ASN A 523 -6.07 -2.55 10.47
N LEU A 524 -7.28 -2.97 10.11
CA LEU A 524 -8.50 -2.18 10.35
C LEU A 524 -8.82 -2.04 11.84
N GLY A 525 -8.56 -3.08 12.64
CA GLY A 525 -8.67 -3.01 14.10
C GLY A 525 -7.66 -2.04 14.70
N ARG A 526 -6.42 -2.03 14.22
CA ARG A 526 -5.42 -1.04 14.65
C ARG A 526 -5.82 0.38 14.26
N LEU A 527 -6.43 0.56 13.09
CA LEU A 527 -6.96 1.87 12.69
C LEU A 527 -8.04 2.35 13.67
N THR A 528 -8.95 1.46 14.08
CA THR A 528 -9.98 1.78 15.08
C THR A 528 -9.35 2.17 16.42
N THR A 529 -8.39 1.38 16.90
CA THR A 529 -7.66 1.64 18.15
C THR A 529 -6.92 2.98 18.11
N TYR A 530 -6.21 3.24 17.01
CA TYR A 530 -5.49 4.50 16.79
C TYR A 530 -6.42 5.70 16.83
N LEU A 531 -7.50 5.69 16.03
CA LEU A 531 -8.43 6.80 15.98
C LEU A 531 -9.11 7.05 17.35
N ALA A 532 -9.50 5.99 18.05
CA ALA A 532 -10.05 6.11 19.40
C ALA A 532 -9.03 6.70 20.39
N ARG A 533 -7.77 6.27 20.32
CA ARG A 533 -6.68 6.81 21.16
C ARG A 533 -6.42 8.28 20.88
N GLU A 534 -6.44 8.68 19.62
CA GLU A 534 -6.27 10.08 19.21
C GLU A 534 -7.37 11.01 19.75
N LEU A 535 -8.59 10.51 19.97
CA LEU A 535 -9.65 11.28 20.63
C LEU A 535 -9.26 11.59 22.08
N ASP A 536 -8.71 10.60 22.82
CA ASP A 536 -8.22 10.79 24.17
C ASP A 536 -7.05 11.81 24.21
N VAL A 537 -6.06 11.63 23.31
CA VAL A 537 -4.87 12.49 23.24
C VAL A 537 -5.24 13.94 22.94
N THR A 538 -6.24 14.15 22.07
CA THR A 538 -6.70 15.51 21.69
C THR A 538 -7.76 16.09 22.64
N GLY A 539 -8.22 15.31 23.63
CA GLY A 539 -9.17 15.76 24.65
C GLY A 539 -10.62 15.85 24.16
N VAL A 540 -11.00 15.02 23.19
CA VAL A 540 -12.41 14.91 22.75
C VAL A 540 -13.22 14.17 23.82
N GLU A 541 -14.38 14.74 24.18
CA GLU A 541 -15.36 14.04 25.00
C GLU A 541 -16.11 13.01 24.15
N VAL A 542 -16.08 11.73 24.53
CA VAL A 542 -16.75 10.65 23.80
C VAL A 542 -17.93 10.10 24.60
N VAL A 543 -19.12 10.07 23.98
CA VAL A 543 -20.35 9.56 24.57
C VAL A 543 -20.91 8.44 23.68
N THR A 544 -20.73 7.20 24.11
CA THR A 544 -21.26 6.01 23.42
C THR A 544 -22.67 5.63 23.93
N GLY A 545 -23.34 4.70 23.25
CA GLY A 545 -24.69 4.24 23.62
C GLY A 545 -25.78 5.34 23.50
N THR A 546 -25.52 6.39 22.71
CA THR A 546 -26.40 7.55 22.65
C THR A 546 -26.71 7.93 21.19
N GLU A 547 -27.94 7.65 20.78
CA GLU A 547 -28.45 8.09 19.49
C GLU A 547 -28.96 9.54 19.62
N MET A 548 -28.42 10.42 18.76
CA MET A 548 -28.77 11.85 18.76
C MET A 548 -29.89 12.14 17.79
N THR A 549 -30.92 12.84 18.28
CA THR A 549 -32.01 13.39 17.47
C THR A 549 -31.79 14.90 17.24
N VAL A 550 -32.56 15.48 16.31
CA VAL A 550 -32.50 16.95 16.10
C VAL A 550 -32.90 17.72 17.38
N ASP A 551 -33.83 17.21 18.17
CA ASP A 551 -34.25 17.85 19.44
C ASP A 551 -33.09 17.85 20.47
N ASP A 552 -32.30 16.77 20.52
CA ASP A 552 -31.11 16.69 21.39
C ASP A 552 -30.03 17.68 20.95
N VAL A 553 -29.81 17.82 19.63
CA VAL A 553 -28.88 18.80 19.07
C VAL A 553 -29.30 20.22 19.41
N VAL A 554 -30.61 20.56 19.22
CA VAL A 554 -31.14 21.86 19.57
C VAL A 554 -30.99 22.15 21.07
N ALA A 555 -31.26 21.16 21.93
CA ALA A 555 -31.14 21.30 23.37
C ALA A 555 -29.69 21.49 23.84
N ALA A 556 -28.72 20.84 23.18
CA ALA A 556 -27.31 20.97 23.46
C ALA A 556 -26.69 22.28 22.99
N ALA A 557 -27.32 22.95 22.01
CA ALA A 557 -26.92 24.23 21.44
C ALA A 557 -25.42 24.30 21.06
N PRO A 558 -24.91 23.44 20.17
CA PRO A 558 -23.55 23.55 19.65
C PRO A 558 -23.41 24.77 18.72
N ASP A 559 -22.18 25.25 18.55
CA ASP A 559 -21.85 26.28 17.54
C ASP A 559 -21.74 25.67 16.12
N TYR A 560 -21.43 24.38 16.03
CA TYR A 560 -21.28 23.64 14.77
C TYR A 560 -21.51 22.15 14.96
N VAL A 561 -22.08 21.49 13.95
CA VAL A 561 -22.33 20.05 13.97
C VAL A 561 -21.67 19.36 12.78
N VAL A 562 -20.95 18.27 13.03
CA VAL A 562 -20.49 17.34 12.00
C VAL A 562 -21.32 16.07 12.09
N VAL A 563 -22.00 15.72 10.99
CA VAL A 563 -22.82 14.51 10.92
C VAL A 563 -22.08 13.43 10.12
N ALA A 564 -21.75 12.33 10.79
CA ALA A 564 -20.96 11.20 10.28
C ALA A 564 -21.68 9.86 10.55
N THR A 565 -23.01 9.85 10.37
CA THR A 565 -23.91 8.73 10.72
C THR A 565 -23.84 7.54 9.76
N GLY A 566 -22.90 7.56 8.80
CA GLY A 566 -22.75 6.52 7.80
C GLY A 566 -23.82 6.56 6.72
N ALA A 567 -23.86 5.56 5.85
CA ALA A 567 -24.79 5.44 4.76
C ALA A 567 -26.08 4.71 5.16
N ILE A 568 -27.08 4.81 4.30
CA ILE A 568 -28.23 3.93 4.31
C ILE A 568 -27.87 2.67 3.52
N GLU A 569 -27.85 1.53 4.19
CA GLU A 569 -27.69 0.23 3.54
C GLU A 569 -28.86 -0.05 2.61
N PRO A 570 -28.64 -0.75 1.47
CA PRO A 570 -29.75 -1.16 0.63
C PRO A 570 -30.72 -2.01 1.43
N MET A 571 -31.98 -1.59 1.42
CA MET A 571 -33.02 -2.39 2.03
C MET A 571 -33.28 -3.63 1.17
N ILE A 572 -33.33 -4.78 1.80
CA ILE A 572 -33.82 -5.99 1.14
C ILE A 572 -35.27 -5.75 0.70
N THR A 573 -35.43 -5.36 -0.55
CA THR A 573 -36.75 -5.03 -1.13
C THR A 573 -37.56 -6.26 -1.54
N TRP A 574 -36.92 -7.43 -1.54
CA TRP A 574 -37.49 -8.71 -1.82
C TRP A 574 -37.74 -9.50 -0.53
N MET A 575 -38.76 -10.32 -0.53
CA MET A 575 -39.13 -11.13 0.64
C MET A 575 -38.27 -12.41 0.66
N PRO A 576 -37.54 -12.72 1.75
CA PRO A 576 -36.93 -14.03 1.93
C PRO A 576 -37.99 -15.14 1.81
N THR A 577 -37.63 -16.24 1.18
CA THR A 577 -38.49 -17.44 1.08
C THR A 577 -38.04 -18.51 2.09
N ALA A 578 -38.78 -19.61 2.20
CA ALA A 578 -38.38 -20.71 3.08
C ALA A 578 -37.03 -21.34 2.68
N GLY A 579 -36.67 -21.28 1.38
CA GLY A 579 -35.42 -21.85 0.84
C GLY A 579 -34.35 -20.83 0.49
N THR A 580 -34.60 -19.53 0.68
CA THR A 580 -33.62 -18.47 0.38
C THR A 580 -33.64 -17.40 1.46
N MET A 581 -32.53 -17.31 2.20
CA MET A 581 -32.33 -16.35 3.28
C MET A 581 -31.89 -15.00 2.72
N GLY A 582 -32.21 -13.91 3.43
CA GLY A 582 -31.64 -12.59 3.19
C GLY A 582 -30.56 -12.27 4.22
N ALA A 583 -29.49 -11.62 3.79
CA ALA A 583 -28.43 -11.15 4.68
C ALA A 583 -27.89 -9.77 4.27
N THR A 584 -27.35 -9.04 5.23
CA THR A 584 -26.66 -7.78 5.08
C THR A 584 -25.19 -7.95 5.49
N LEU A 585 -24.37 -6.92 5.27
CA LEU A 585 -22.95 -6.95 5.65
C LEU A 585 -22.76 -7.35 7.12
N GLU A 586 -23.53 -6.76 8.02
CA GLU A 586 -23.43 -7.00 9.47
C GLU A 586 -23.73 -8.43 9.88
N THR A 587 -24.60 -9.12 9.13
CA THR A 587 -25.03 -10.48 9.43
C THR A 587 -24.15 -11.55 8.79
N VAL A 588 -23.31 -11.20 7.83
CA VAL A 588 -22.45 -12.15 7.09
C VAL A 588 -21.48 -12.96 7.97
N PRO A 589 -20.79 -12.38 8.98
CA PRO A 589 -19.87 -13.16 9.81
C PRO A 589 -20.53 -14.33 10.54
N GLY A 590 -21.81 -14.24 10.84
CA GLY A 590 -22.62 -15.29 11.49
C GLY A 590 -23.61 -16.01 10.55
N LEU A 591 -23.48 -15.85 9.24
CA LEU A 591 -24.45 -16.40 8.27
C LEU A 591 -24.41 -17.92 8.19
N GLU A 592 -25.43 -18.56 8.70
CA GLU A 592 -25.66 -20.01 8.62
C GLU A 592 -26.67 -20.32 7.49
N CYS A 593 -26.18 -20.75 6.33
CA CYS A 593 -26.99 -21.08 5.16
C CYS A 593 -26.45 -22.27 4.39
N GLY A 594 -27.18 -22.75 3.39
CA GLY A 594 -26.68 -23.76 2.44
C GLY A 594 -25.50 -23.27 1.61
N PRO A 595 -24.95 -24.10 0.71
CA PRO A 595 -23.71 -23.78 0.01
C PRO A 595 -23.82 -22.70 -1.06
N GLU A 596 -25.00 -22.48 -1.63
CA GLU A 596 -25.18 -21.59 -2.79
C GLU A 596 -25.54 -20.17 -2.32
N VAL A 597 -24.66 -19.21 -2.49
CA VAL A 597 -24.86 -17.83 -2.06
C VAL A 597 -24.76 -16.86 -3.23
N VAL A 598 -25.72 -15.97 -3.33
CA VAL A 598 -25.67 -14.85 -4.28
C VAL A 598 -25.34 -13.56 -3.53
N VAL A 599 -24.34 -12.83 -4.00
CA VAL A 599 -23.98 -11.51 -3.50
C VAL A 599 -24.37 -10.48 -4.55
N LEU A 600 -25.15 -9.47 -4.14
CA LEU A 600 -25.54 -8.36 -4.99
C LEU A 600 -24.58 -7.20 -4.80
N GLY A 601 -24.09 -6.60 -5.89
CA GLY A 601 -23.20 -5.44 -5.90
C GLY A 601 -21.85 -5.71 -6.56
N SER A 602 -21.08 -4.65 -6.77
CA SER A 602 -19.78 -4.68 -7.44
C SER A 602 -18.66 -3.98 -6.69
N SER A 603 -18.96 -3.38 -5.53
CA SER A 603 -17.97 -2.65 -4.73
C SER A 603 -16.95 -3.59 -4.07
N ALA A 604 -15.84 -3.03 -3.58
CA ALA A 604 -14.87 -3.75 -2.76
C ALA A 604 -15.53 -4.54 -1.63
N ARG A 605 -16.54 -3.96 -0.99
CA ARG A 605 -17.33 -4.57 0.08
C ARG A 605 -18.03 -5.86 -0.38
N ALA A 606 -18.61 -5.85 -1.58
CA ALA A 606 -19.28 -7.02 -2.14
C ALA A 606 -18.29 -8.13 -2.50
N VAL A 607 -17.16 -7.76 -3.10
CA VAL A 607 -16.14 -8.73 -3.53
C VAL A 607 -15.39 -9.33 -2.33
N ASP A 608 -15.03 -8.53 -1.34
CA ASP A 608 -14.41 -9.03 -0.10
C ASP A 608 -15.34 -9.99 0.64
N THR A 609 -16.63 -9.66 0.71
CA THR A 609 -17.64 -10.56 1.31
C THR A 609 -17.78 -11.87 0.52
N ALA A 610 -17.76 -11.80 -0.81
CA ALA A 610 -17.83 -12.99 -1.65
C ALA A 610 -16.64 -13.92 -1.41
N ILE A 611 -15.41 -13.38 -1.36
CA ILE A 611 -14.19 -14.13 -1.05
C ILE A 611 -14.26 -14.75 0.36
N TYR A 612 -14.71 -13.98 1.34
CA TYR A 612 -14.91 -14.49 2.70
C TYR A 612 -15.85 -15.70 2.73
N LEU A 613 -16.97 -15.64 2.01
CA LEU A 613 -17.93 -16.73 1.93
C LEU A 613 -17.36 -17.96 1.20
N GLU A 614 -16.56 -17.74 0.14
CA GLU A 614 -15.82 -18.86 -0.50
C GLU A 614 -14.85 -19.54 0.46
N LYS A 615 -14.10 -18.75 1.26
CA LYS A 615 -13.22 -19.30 2.31
C LYS A 615 -13.99 -20.09 3.38
N LYS A 616 -15.28 -19.82 3.56
CA LYS A 616 -16.20 -20.61 4.40
C LYS A 616 -16.83 -21.81 3.65
N GLY A 617 -16.35 -22.13 2.45
CA GLY A 617 -16.79 -23.27 1.64
C GLY A 617 -18.11 -23.05 0.92
N LYS A 618 -18.53 -21.80 0.69
CA LYS A 618 -19.71 -21.48 -0.11
C LYS A 618 -19.37 -21.38 -1.58
N HIS A 619 -20.33 -21.71 -2.44
CA HIS A 619 -20.29 -21.40 -3.87
C HIS A 619 -20.93 -20.04 -4.07
N VAL A 620 -20.14 -19.07 -4.48
CA VAL A 620 -20.59 -17.67 -4.51
C VAL A 620 -20.79 -17.17 -5.93
N THR A 621 -21.94 -16.56 -6.17
CA THR A 621 -22.24 -15.86 -7.42
C THR A 621 -22.45 -14.37 -7.13
N ILE A 622 -21.63 -13.51 -7.74
CA ILE A 622 -21.85 -12.06 -7.70
C ILE A 622 -22.75 -11.65 -8.85
N VAL A 623 -23.76 -10.83 -8.55
CA VAL A 623 -24.67 -10.23 -9.52
C VAL A 623 -24.65 -8.72 -9.37
N THR A 624 -24.38 -8.01 -10.47
CA THR A 624 -24.31 -6.55 -10.46
C THR A 624 -24.83 -5.95 -11.78
N PRO A 625 -25.59 -4.83 -11.72
CA PRO A 625 -25.96 -4.08 -12.92
C PRO A 625 -24.75 -3.39 -13.57
N ASP A 626 -23.65 -3.20 -12.83
CA ASP A 626 -22.43 -2.56 -13.32
C ASP A 626 -21.74 -3.40 -14.39
N PRO A 627 -21.08 -2.76 -15.38
CA PRO A 627 -20.20 -3.44 -16.30
C PRO A 627 -18.89 -3.84 -15.60
N MET A 628 -18.15 -4.79 -16.21
CA MET A 628 -16.90 -5.31 -15.62
C MET A 628 -15.81 -4.23 -15.40
N GLU A 629 -15.86 -3.15 -16.13
CA GLU A 629 -14.93 -2.02 -15.99
C GLU A 629 -15.13 -1.25 -14.66
N LEU A 630 -16.32 -1.34 -14.08
CA LEU A 630 -16.66 -0.74 -12.79
C LEU A 630 -16.69 -1.78 -11.65
N PHE A 631 -16.32 -3.01 -11.94
CA PHE A 631 -16.27 -4.07 -10.93
C PHE A 631 -15.10 -3.84 -9.96
N GLU A 632 -15.31 -4.12 -8.67
CA GLU A 632 -14.36 -3.89 -7.57
C GLU A 632 -14.07 -2.41 -7.27
N LYS A 633 -14.99 -1.52 -7.60
CA LYS A 633 -14.86 -0.11 -7.22
C LYS A 633 -14.66 0.05 -5.72
N GLY A 634 -13.66 0.86 -5.34
CA GLY A 634 -13.22 1.05 -3.95
C GLY A 634 -11.97 0.26 -3.56
N HIS A 635 -11.56 -0.77 -4.32
CA HIS A 635 -10.22 -1.33 -4.24
C HIS A 635 -9.24 -0.51 -5.07
N SER A 636 -7.95 -0.54 -4.68
CA SER A 636 -6.89 0.01 -5.51
C SER A 636 -6.85 -0.66 -6.89
N GLY A 637 -6.74 0.13 -7.95
CA GLY A 637 -6.62 -0.37 -9.33
C GLY A 637 -5.46 -1.34 -9.50
N ASN A 638 -4.43 -1.24 -8.67
CA ASN A 638 -3.25 -2.12 -8.71
C ASN A 638 -3.55 -3.56 -8.28
N VAL A 639 -4.61 -3.80 -7.54
CA VAL A 639 -4.94 -5.14 -7.01
C VAL A 639 -6.21 -5.74 -7.59
N GLN A 640 -7.07 -4.94 -8.24
CA GLN A 640 -8.38 -5.38 -8.73
C GLN A 640 -8.33 -6.65 -9.57
N GLN A 641 -7.41 -6.72 -10.54
CA GLN A 641 -7.30 -7.90 -11.40
C GLN A 641 -6.89 -9.15 -10.63
N PHE A 642 -6.00 -9.01 -9.62
CA PHE A 642 -5.54 -10.13 -8.81
C PHE A 642 -6.67 -10.65 -7.91
N ILE A 643 -7.44 -9.75 -7.29
CA ILE A 643 -8.59 -10.09 -6.45
C ILE A 643 -9.65 -10.81 -7.28
N ARG A 644 -9.96 -10.30 -8.47
CA ARG A 644 -10.91 -10.91 -9.40
C ARG A 644 -10.47 -12.30 -9.85
N ASN A 645 -9.19 -12.44 -10.20
CA ASN A 645 -8.62 -13.73 -10.57
C ASN A 645 -8.67 -14.72 -9.39
N ALA A 646 -8.44 -14.23 -8.17
CA ALA A 646 -8.56 -14.99 -6.97
C ALA A 646 -9.97 -15.56 -6.78
N PHE A 647 -10.96 -14.69 -6.81
CA PHE A 647 -12.37 -15.08 -6.69
C PHE A 647 -12.77 -16.11 -7.74
N THR A 648 -12.47 -15.86 -9.01
CA THR A 648 -12.86 -16.80 -10.08
C THR A 648 -12.08 -18.13 -10.06
N ALA A 649 -10.82 -18.12 -9.60
CA ALA A 649 -10.02 -19.35 -9.47
C ALA A 649 -10.56 -20.29 -8.39
N ASN A 650 -11.23 -19.76 -7.37
CA ASN A 650 -11.91 -20.53 -6.33
C ASN A 650 -13.30 -21.05 -6.74
N GLY A 651 -13.74 -20.78 -7.95
CA GLY A 651 -15.03 -21.21 -8.46
C GLY A 651 -16.13 -20.15 -8.40
N GLY A 652 -15.79 -18.95 -7.98
CA GLY A 652 -16.70 -17.81 -7.97
C GLY A 652 -17.19 -17.44 -9.37
N THR A 653 -18.45 -17.05 -9.45
CA THR A 653 -19.10 -16.66 -10.71
C THR A 653 -19.50 -15.18 -10.66
N ILE A 654 -19.28 -14.45 -11.76
CA ILE A 654 -19.64 -13.03 -11.87
C ILE A 654 -20.65 -12.84 -13.01
N TYR A 655 -21.80 -12.30 -12.71
CA TYR A 655 -22.76 -11.79 -13.66
C TYR A 655 -22.74 -10.24 -13.61
N ALA A 656 -21.84 -9.64 -14.38
CA ALA A 656 -21.84 -8.21 -14.65
C ALA A 656 -22.94 -7.86 -15.69
N ASN A 657 -23.35 -6.59 -15.75
CA ASN A 657 -24.49 -6.15 -16.57
C ASN A 657 -25.76 -6.99 -16.31
N ALA A 658 -26.00 -7.38 -15.07
CA ALA A 658 -27.11 -8.23 -14.68
C ALA A 658 -27.89 -7.66 -13.50
N THR A 659 -29.22 -7.71 -13.57
CA THR A 659 -30.11 -7.19 -12.53
C THR A 659 -30.93 -8.34 -11.94
N LEU A 660 -31.06 -8.33 -10.61
CA LEU A 660 -31.98 -9.22 -9.90
C LEU A 660 -33.42 -8.90 -10.28
N VAL A 661 -34.19 -9.94 -10.66
CA VAL A 661 -35.61 -9.83 -11.03
C VAL A 661 -36.50 -10.38 -9.92
N GLU A 662 -36.16 -11.56 -9.40
CA GLU A 662 -36.97 -12.27 -8.43
C GLU A 662 -36.08 -13.12 -7.52
N VAL A 663 -36.49 -13.25 -6.25
CA VAL A 663 -35.95 -14.24 -5.32
C VAL A 663 -37.03 -15.32 -5.12
N GLY A 664 -36.75 -16.53 -5.58
CA GLY A 664 -37.61 -17.70 -5.42
C GLY A 664 -37.17 -18.59 -4.25
N ASP A 665 -37.76 -19.76 -4.18
CA ASP A 665 -37.47 -20.74 -3.14
C ASP A 665 -36.26 -21.62 -3.54
N GLY A 666 -35.06 -21.25 -3.06
CA GLY A 666 -33.79 -21.87 -3.40
C GLY A 666 -33.13 -21.34 -4.68
N PHE A 667 -33.61 -20.22 -5.22
CA PHE A 667 -33.02 -19.61 -6.42
C PHE A 667 -33.26 -18.12 -6.53
N VAL A 668 -32.50 -17.45 -7.41
CA VAL A 668 -32.79 -16.11 -7.91
C VAL A 668 -32.94 -16.13 -9.43
N THR A 669 -33.80 -15.27 -9.95
CA THR A 669 -33.88 -14.95 -11.38
C THR A 669 -33.18 -13.64 -11.64
N ILE A 670 -32.30 -13.60 -12.61
CA ILE A 670 -31.57 -12.40 -13.05
C ILE A 670 -31.82 -12.13 -14.52
N THR A 671 -31.84 -10.86 -14.92
CA THR A 671 -31.82 -10.49 -16.35
C THR A 671 -30.41 -10.01 -16.70
N ARG A 672 -29.83 -10.59 -17.74
CA ARG A 672 -28.63 -10.07 -18.36
C ARG A 672 -29.00 -8.88 -19.23
N ASN A 673 -28.64 -7.68 -18.80
CA ASN A 673 -29.10 -6.42 -19.43
C ASN A 673 -28.56 -6.24 -20.85
N ASP A 674 -27.37 -6.77 -21.13
CA ASP A 674 -26.71 -6.73 -22.45
C ASP A 674 -27.39 -7.62 -23.49
N ALA A 675 -28.01 -8.71 -23.07
CA ALA A 675 -28.61 -9.71 -23.94
C ALA A 675 -30.15 -9.75 -23.83
N GLY A 676 -30.76 -9.12 -22.81
CA GLY A 676 -32.20 -9.21 -22.52
C GLY A 676 -32.65 -10.64 -22.20
N VAL A 677 -31.79 -11.47 -21.65
CA VAL A 677 -32.04 -12.89 -21.36
C VAL A 677 -32.12 -13.11 -19.86
N GLU A 678 -33.15 -13.79 -19.41
CA GLU A 678 -33.27 -14.25 -18.03
C GLU A 678 -32.46 -15.52 -17.78
N ALA A 679 -31.88 -15.62 -16.59
CA ALA A 679 -31.19 -16.81 -16.11
C ALA A 679 -31.60 -17.07 -14.65
N THR A 680 -31.64 -18.35 -14.29
CA THR A 680 -31.91 -18.79 -12.92
C THR A 680 -30.62 -19.23 -12.29
N VAL A 681 -30.31 -18.70 -11.09
CA VAL A 681 -29.13 -19.02 -10.30
C VAL A 681 -29.60 -19.62 -8.97
N LYS A 682 -28.98 -20.71 -8.54
CA LYS A 682 -29.27 -21.30 -7.22
C LYS A 682 -28.88 -20.33 -6.11
N ALA A 683 -29.67 -20.25 -5.07
CA ALA A 683 -29.43 -19.38 -3.95
C ALA A 683 -30.08 -19.90 -2.66
N ASP A 684 -29.27 -20.38 -1.75
CA ASP A 684 -29.72 -20.67 -0.36
C ASP A 684 -29.76 -19.37 0.47
N ALA A 685 -28.92 -18.39 0.07
CA ALA A 685 -28.94 -17.04 0.64
C ALA A 685 -28.61 -15.99 -0.43
N VAL A 686 -29.14 -14.78 -0.22
CA VAL A 686 -28.80 -13.58 -0.97
C VAL A 686 -28.27 -12.54 0.01
N VAL A 687 -27.04 -12.07 -0.23
CA VAL A 687 -26.40 -10.99 0.53
C VAL A 687 -26.51 -9.72 -0.30
N ASP A 688 -27.27 -8.75 0.17
CA ASP A 688 -27.47 -7.50 -0.56
C ASP A 688 -26.42 -6.46 -0.15
N LEU A 689 -25.43 -6.26 -1.02
CA LEU A 689 -24.36 -5.29 -0.91
C LEU A 689 -24.36 -4.33 -2.12
N SER A 690 -25.53 -4.06 -2.65
CA SER A 690 -25.74 -3.04 -3.67
C SER A 690 -25.29 -1.67 -3.17
N ASP A 691 -25.28 -0.67 -4.05
CA ASP A 691 -24.80 0.67 -3.70
C ASP A 691 -25.59 1.27 -2.54
N MET A 692 -24.86 1.77 -1.56
CA MET A 692 -25.40 2.51 -0.43
C MET A 692 -25.92 3.89 -0.84
N LEU A 693 -26.82 4.47 -0.06
CA LEU A 693 -27.34 5.81 -0.27
C LEU A 693 -26.84 6.77 0.82
N PRO A 694 -26.60 8.06 0.49
CA PRO A 694 -26.32 9.09 1.49
C PRO A 694 -27.41 9.15 2.57
N ASN A 695 -27.00 9.36 3.82
CA ASN A 695 -27.90 9.45 4.98
C ASN A 695 -28.00 10.91 5.46
N THR A 696 -28.70 11.75 4.72
CA THR A 696 -28.76 13.20 4.97
C THR A 696 -29.96 13.67 5.79
N GLU A 697 -30.88 12.79 6.20
CA GLU A 697 -32.10 13.17 6.90
C GLU A 697 -31.85 14.02 8.16
N LEU A 698 -30.89 13.59 9.00
CA LEU A 698 -30.51 14.33 10.20
C LEU A 698 -29.85 15.68 9.86
N VAL A 699 -29.04 15.73 8.81
CA VAL A 699 -28.37 16.96 8.32
C VAL A 699 -29.45 17.99 7.89
N ASP A 700 -30.45 17.54 7.12
CA ASP A 700 -31.53 18.38 6.65
C ASP A 700 -32.35 18.93 7.82
N ALA A 701 -32.65 18.09 8.83
CA ALA A 701 -33.37 18.48 10.02
C ALA A 701 -32.59 19.50 10.89
N ILE A 702 -31.30 19.32 11.08
CA ILE A 702 -30.41 20.22 11.82
C ILE A 702 -30.32 21.58 11.09
N THR A 703 -30.13 21.54 9.77
CA THR A 703 -30.11 22.74 8.91
C THR A 703 -31.43 23.50 9.01
N ALA A 704 -32.56 22.79 8.96
CA ALA A 704 -33.89 23.40 9.11
C ALA A 704 -34.13 24.03 10.51
N ALA A 705 -33.45 23.52 11.55
CA ALA A 705 -33.45 24.10 12.89
C ALA A 705 -32.52 25.34 13.01
N GLY A 706 -31.79 25.71 11.93
CA GLY A 706 -30.94 26.91 11.88
C GLY A 706 -29.60 26.74 12.54
N ILE A 707 -29.09 25.51 12.66
CA ILE A 707 -27.76 25.18 13.20
C ILE A 707 -26.82 24.86 12.05
N ASP A 708 -25.64 25.44 12.07
CA ASP A 708 -24.59 25.19 11.09
C ASP A 708 -24.11 23.73 11.18
N CYS A 709 -24.20 22.99 10.08
CA CYS A 709 -23.77 21.60 10.06
C CYS A 709 -23.20 21.17 8.70
N VAL A 710 -22.45 20.05 8.71
CA VAL A 710 -21.90 19.41 7.51
C VAL A 710 -22.03 17.88 7.63
N ALA A 711 -22.37 17.23 6.51
CA ALA A 711 -22.27 15.79 6.37
C ALA A 711 -20.85 15.40 5.92
N VAL A 712 -20.30 14.32 6.47
CA VAL A 712 -18.98 13.78 6.09
C VAL A 712 -19.01 12.26 5.92
N GLY A 713 -18.06 11.74 5.15
CA GLY A 713 -17.96 10.31 4.85
C GLY A 713 -19.19 9.76 4.15
N ASP A 714 -19.54 8.52 4.42
CA ASP A 714 -20.65 7.83 3.76
C ASP A 714 -22.03 8.48 4.04
N CYS A 715 -22.13 9.32 5.07
CA CYS A 715 -23.30 10.14 5.31
C CYS A 715 -23.56 11.13 4.16
N ALA A 716 -22.49 11.68 3.58
CA ALA A 716 -22.54 12.62 2.46
C ALA A 716 -22.48 11.91 1.10
N GLU A 717 -21.51 11.03 0.94
CA GLU A 717 -21.24 10.30 -0.31
C GLU A 717 -20.58 8.95 0.02
N PRO A 718 -21.34 7.84 -0.03
CA PRO A 718 -20.82 6.53 0.27
C PRO A 718 -19.72 6.11 -0.72
N TRP A 719 -18.54 5.73 -0.20
CA TRP A 719 -17.46 5.23 -1.03
C TRP A 719 -16.53 4.25 -0.28
N ASN A 720 -15.42 4.72 0.24
CA ASN A 720 -14.44 3.92 0.96
C ASN A 720 -13.87 4.65 2.18
N ILE A 721 -13.05 3.96 2.96
CA ILE A 721 -12.45 4.52 4.19
C ILE A 721 -11.58 5.75 3.89
N ALA A 722 -10.86 5.78 2.76
CA ALA A 722 -10.00 6.89 2.40
C ALA A 722 -10.82 8.17 2.20
N GLU A 723 -11.94 8.10 1.47
CA GLU A 723 -12.82 9.23 1.25
C GLU A 723 -13.54 9.64 2.55
N ALA A 724 -13.93 8.67 3.39
CA ALA A 724 -14.54 8.95 4.67
C ALA A 724 -13.61 9.78 5.58
N ILE A 725 -12.34 9.40 5.69
CA ILE A 725 -11.34 10.13 6.47
C ILE A 725 -11.00 11.49 5.82
N SER A 726 -10.85 11.51 4.49
CA SER A 726 -10.52 12.72 3.75
C SER A 726 -11.57 13.82 3.88
N THR A 727 -12.84 13.50 3.61
CA THR A 727 -13.94 14.46 3.69
C THR A 727 -14.11 15.00 5.12
N ALA A 728 -13.94 14.13 6.10
CA ALA A 728 -13.98 14.49 7.52
C ALA A 728 -12.85 15.44 7.93
N ASN A 729 -11.61 15.13 7.51
CA ASN A 729 -10.44 15.96 7.76
C ASN A 729 -10.61 17.36 7.16
N LEU A 730 -11.01 17.44 5.89
CA LEU A 730 -11.26 18.71 5.20
C LEU A 730 -12.36 19.53 5.84
N ALA A 731 -13.48 18.90 6.19
CA ALA A 731 -14.60 19.58 6.85
C ALA A 731 -14.18 20.16 8.21
N ALA A 732 -13.44 19.39 9.01
CA ALA A 732 -12.95 19.85 10.31
C ALA A 732 -11.90 20.96 10.20
N ARG A 733 -11.05 20.96 9.17
CA ARG A 733 -10.12 22.07 8.88
C ARG A 733 -10.85 23.36 8.51
N ALA A 734 -12.06 23.28 8.00
CA ALA A 734 -12.86 24.43 7.59
C ALA A 734 -13.71 25.05 8.72
N ILE A 735 -13.91 24.39 9.87
CA ILE A 735 -14.68 24.91 11.01
C ILE A 735 -13.98 26.14 11.60
#